data_eedee010b9860d2e87b004022a730a89
#
_entry.id   eedee010b9860d2e87b004022a730a89
#
_cell.length_a   1.000
_cell.length_b   1.000
_cell.length_c   1.000
_cell.angle_alpha   90.00
_cell.angle_beta   90.00
_cell.angle_gamma   90.00
#
_symmetry.space_group_name_H-M   'P 1'
#
loop_
_entity.id
_entity.type
_entity.pdbx_description
1 polymer ?
#
loop_
_entity_poly.entity_id
_entity_poly.type
_entity_poly.pdbx_seq_one_letter_code
_entity_poly.pdbx_strand_id
1 'polypeptide(L)'
;RGRRITARHIRQLEKANIEYLEIPAEYLQGKYLAKSIIDQDTGEILVECNTELTAETLEKLEQGGITDFETLYTNDLDNGPFMADTLRADPTRTPLEALVEIYRMMRPGEPPTKEAAENLFKNLFFTDERYDLSGVGRMKFNRRLGREDETGPGILYDGRYFSSRTDEEGKQYFAQMGEETSDIIEVLRTLVDIRNGNGVVDDIDHLGNRRVRSVGEMAENQFRVGLVRVERAVKERLSLAESEGLMPQDLINSKPVAAAVKEFFGSSQLSQFMDQNNPLSEITHKRRVSALGPGGLTRERAGFEVRDVHPTHYGRVCPIETPEGPNIGLINSLATYARANEYGFLESPYLKVIDGKVSEEIEYLSAIEEAECVIAQVDAKMTEEGGFEEDFVTVRHRYEFTVMERDTITHMDVSPRQVVSVAASLIPFLEHDDANRALMGSNMQRQAVPTLRADKPLVGTGFERHVARDSGVCVVATRGGIVDKVDASRIIVKVNDDEVNEGEAGVDIYNLTKYTRSNQNTCINQRPLVKVGDRVAARDIMADGPSVDMGELALGQNMRVAFMPWNGYNFEDSILISERVVKEDRFTSIHIQELTAIARDTKLGPEEITADIPNVGEAALSKLDESGIVYIGAEVGAGDILVGKVTPKGETQLTPEEKLLRAIFGEKASDVKDTSLRVSSGVKGTVIDVQVFTRDGVEKDERAKQIEQDSLDQFRKDLKDEFRIVQQDILERLRTVLVGKKVNGGAGFKRGTELTADALDNLDADKWFELRPADDDVAEQLERAQQYLELHKKEQDERYRDKQAKISGGDD
;
A
#
# COMPACT_ATOMS: atom_id res chain seq x y z
N ARG A 1 -48.95 35.04 -35.29
CA ARG A 1 -48.95 35.20 -33.82
C ARG A 1 -49.45 33.88 -33.16
N GLY A 2 -48.87 33.49 -32.03
CA GLY A 2 -49.24 32.30 -31.26
C GLY A 2 -48.72 30.94 -31.78
N ARG A 3 -47.77 30.92 -32.70
CA ARG A 3 -47.07 29.69 -33.15
C ARG A 3 -45.65 29.61 -32.60
N ARG A 4 -45.22 28.40 -32.25
CA ARG A 4 -43.86 28.12 -31.77
C ARG A 4 -42.81 28.53 -32.82
N ILE A 5 -41.80 29.29 -32.40
CA ILE A 5 -40.63 29.64 -33.23
C ILE A 5 -39.75 28.40 -33.38
N THR A 6 -39.44 28.04 -34.62
CA THR A 6 -38.58 26.91 -34.97
C THR A 6 -37.25 27.43 -35.55
N ALA A 7 -36.25 26.60 -35.63
CA ALA A 7 -34.97 26.94 -36.25
C ALA A 7 -35.10 27.50 -37.69
N ARG A 8 -36.12 27.09 -38.43
CA ARG A 8 -36.47 27.65 -39.75
C ARG A 8 -36.92 29.11 -39.63
N HIS A 9 -37.70 29.45 -38.65
CA HIS A 9 -38.15 30.82 -38.40
C HIS A 9 -37.00 31.72 -37.99
N ILE A 10 -36.08 31.23 -37.17
CA ILE A 10 -34.88 31.96 -36.75
C ILE A 10 -34.00 32.32 -37.97
N ARG A 11 -33.73 31.36 -38.86
CA ARG A 11 -32.98 31.61 -40.10
C ARG A 11 -33.69 32.59 -41.04
N GLN A 12 -35.01 32.64 -41.01
CA GLN A 12 -35.80 33.62 -41.80
C GLN A 12 -35.72 35.03 -41.21
N LEU A 13 -35.72 35.17 -39.89
CA LEU A 13 -35.52 36.42 -39.17
C LEU A 13 -34.11 36.98 -39.38
N GLU A 14 -33.08 36.13 -39.27
CA GLU A 14 -31.71 36.48 -39.56
C GLU A 14 -31.51 36.97 -41.01
N LYS A 15 -32.12 36.26 -41.99
CA LYS A 15 -32.08 36.69 -43.41
C LYS A 15 -32.81 38.00 -43.69
N ALA A 16 -33.82 38.31 -42.90
CA ALA A 16 -34.61 39.53 -43.01
C ALA A 16 -34.01 40.70 -42.22
N ASN A 17 -32.89 40.50 -41.53
CA ASN A 17 -32.20 41.48 -40.67
C ASN A 17 -33.14 42.16 -39.67
N ILE A 18 -34.02 41.36 -39.03
CA ILE A 18 -34.96 41.85 -38.01
C ILE A 18 -34.26 41.73 -36.67
N GLU A 19 -33.94 42.88 -36.05
CA GLU A 19 -33.24 42.97 -34.75
C GLU A 19 -34.26 43.04 -33.59
N TYR A 20 -35.46 43.52 -33.83
CA TYR A 20 -36.45 43.75 -32.78
C TYR A 20 -37.78 43.05 -33.11
N LEU A 21 -38.42 42.53 -32.08
CA LEU A 21 -39.74 41.94 -32.15
C LEU A 21 -40.71 42.72 -31.27
N GLU A 22 -41.88 43.09 -31.79
CA GLU A 22 -42.97 43.62 -30.99
C GLU A 22 -43.63 42.50 -30.18
N ILE A 23 -43.70 42.67 -28.88
CA ILE A 23 -44.30 41.72 -27.92
C ILE A 23 -45.43 42.43 -27.14
N PRO A 24 -46.54 41.72 -26.77
CA PRO A 24 -47.55 42.26 -25.91
C PRO A 24 -47.02 42.44 -24.48
N ALA A 25 -47.53 43.46 -23.74
CA ALA A 25 -47.12 43.75 -22.37
C ALA A 25 -47.30 42.54 -21.41
N GLU A 26 -48.26 41.69 -21.68
CA GLU A 26 -48.50 40.43 -20.97
C GLU A 26 -47.31 39.46 -21.00
N TYR A 27 -46.44 39.57 -22.03
CA TYR A 27 -45.22 38.73 -22.13
C TYR A 27 -44.13 39.13 -21.10
N LEU A 28 -44.18 40.37 -20.66
CA LEU A 28 -43.24 40.88 -19.63
C LEU A 28 -43.65 40.50 -18.21
N GLN A 29 -44.92 40.11 -17.99
CA GLN A 29 -45.37 39.62 -16.70
C GLN A 29 -44.70 38.30 -16.35
N GLY A 30 -44.17 38.16 -15.12
CA GLY A 30 -43.43 36.97 -14.68
C GLY A 30 -41.96 36.95 -15.10
N LYS A 31 -41.47 38.04 -15.75
CA LYS A 31 -40.02 38.20 -16.01
C LYS A 31 -39.34 38.93 -14.82
N TYR A 32 -38.06 38.74 -14.66
CA TYR A 32 -37.25 39.32 -13.56
C TYR A 32 -36.36 40.42 -14.09
N LEU A 33 -36.26 41.53 -13.37
CA LEU A 33 -35.37 42.63 -13.72
C LEU A 33 -33.90 42.27 -13.52
N ALA A 34 -33.08 42.56 -14.54
CA ALA A 34 -31.63 42.32 -14.45
C ALA A 34 -30.87 43.40 -13.65
N LYS A 35 -31.33 44.65 -13.70
CA LYS A 35 -30.75 45.81 -13.04
C LYS A 35 -31.82 46.60 -12.30
N SER A 36 -31.41 47.25 -11.18
CA SER A 36 -32.29 48.18 -10.48
C SER A 36 -32.55 49.42 -11.34
N ILE A 37 -33.81 49.82 -11.42
CA ILE A 37 -34.23 50.98 -12.17
C ILE A 37 -34.35 52.20 -11.23
N ILE A 38 -33.60 53.19 -11.55
CA ILE A 38 -33.50 54.46 -10.78
C ILE A 38 -34.24 55.53 -11.57
N ASP A 39 -35.08 56.30 -10.88
CA ASP A 39 -35.71 57.50 -11.48
C ASP A 39 -34.63 58.54 -11.75
N GLN A 40 -34.54 59.01 -12.99
CA GLN A 40 -33.51 59.98 -13.38
C GLN A 40 -33.75 61.37 -12.81
N ASP A 41 -34.97 61.70 -12.42
CA ASP A 41 -35.30 63.02 -11.87
C ASP A 41 -35.17 63.12 -10.36
N THR A 42 -35.50 62.06 -9.63
CA THR A 42 -35.47 62.00 -8.14
C THR A 42 -34.30 61.25 -7.56
N GLY A 43 -33.64 60.39 -8.32
CA GLY A 43 -32.59 59.52 -7.85
C GLY A 43 -33.04 58.39 -6.93
N GLU A 44 -34.35 58.17 -6.81
CA GLU A 44 -34.92 57.09 -6.02
C GLU A 44 -35.03 55.78 -6.86
N ILE A 45 -34.84 54.60 -6.20
CA ILE A 45 -35.01 53.31 -6.84
C ILE A 45 -36.48 53.02 -7.01
N LEU A 46 -36.99 53.03 -8.26
CA LEU A 46 -38.37 52.70 -8.58
C LEU A 46 -38.67 51.21 -8.38
N VAL A 47 -37.79 50.34 -8.89
CA VAL A 47 -37.89 48.89 -8.77
C VAL A 47 -36.50 48.30 -8.59
N GLU A 48 -36.33 47.48 -7.57
CA GLU A 48 -35.07 46.80 -7.31
C GLU A 48 -34.79 45.67 -8.32
N CYS A 49 -33.50 45.38 -8.56
CA CYS A 49 -33.09 44.23 -9.37
C CYS A 49 -33.64 42.92 -8.74
N ASN A 50 -33.75 41.86 -9.56
CA ASN A 50 -34.29 40.56 -9.18
C ASN A 50 -35.76 40.58 -8.73
N THR A 51 -36.48 41.66 -8.96
CA THR A 51 -37.92 41.73 -8.69
C THR A 51 -38.71 41.20 -9.90
N GLU A 52 -39.74 40.41 -9.62
CA GLU A 52 -40.69 39.91 -10.63
C GLU A 52 -41.54 41.04 -11.16
N LEU A 53 -41.62 41.13 -12.49
CA LEU A 53 -42.49 42.11 -13.16
C LEU A 53 -43.93 41.67 -13.06
N THR A 54 -44.69 42.36 -12.21
CA THR A 54 -46.15 42.27 -12.11
C THR A 54 -46.81 43.40 -12.87
N ALA A 55 -48.10 43.32 -13.07
CA ALA A 55 -48.87 44.42 -13.70
C ALA A 55 -48.67 45.76 -12.96
N GLU A 56 -48.61 45.75 -11.62
CA GLU A 56 -48.38 46.92 -10.79
C GLU A 56 -46.96 47.51 -10.94
N THR A 57 -45.92 46.65 -11.10
CA THR A 57 -44.54 47.11 -11.32
C THR A 57 -44.38 47.71 -12.71
N LEU A 58 -45.02 47.16 -13.72
CA LEU A 58 -45.03 47.71 -15.08
C LEU A 58 -45.72 49.07 -15.14
N GLU A 59 -46.87 49.28 -14.45
CA GLU A 59 -47.52 50.56 -14.31
C GLU A 59 -46.61 51.61 -13.62
N LYS A 60 -45.88 51.23 -12.58
CA LYS A 60 -44.91 52.12 -11.90
C LYS A 60 -43.78 52.52 -12.84
N LEU A 61 -43.25 51.64 -13.66
CA LEU A 61 -42.22 51.91 -14.65
C LEU A 61 -42.73 52.84 -15.75
N GLU A 62 -43.97 52.63 -16.22
CA GLU A 62 -44.61 53.48 -17.22
C GLU A 62 -44.88 54.88 -16.71
N GLN A 63 -45.35 55.02 -15.44
CA GLN A 63 -45.49 56.33 -14.75
C GLN A 63 -44.17 57.06 -14.49
N GLY A 64 -43.08 56.33 -14.25
CA GLY A 64 -41.71 56.85 -14.13
C GLY A 64 -41.05 57.22 -15.44
N GLY A 65 -41.72 57.05 -16.59
CA GLY A 65 -41.23 57.40 -17.92
C GLY A 65 -40.04 56.54 -18.41
N ILE A 66 -39.87 55.32 -17.85
CA ILE A 66 -38.83 54.45 -18.26
C ILE A 66 -39.23 53.67 -19.53
N THR A 67 -38.44 53.82 -20.59
CA THR A 67 -38.71 53.26 -21.92
C THR A 67 -37.87 52.01 -22.18
N ASP A 68 -36.69 51.90 -21.52
CA ASP A 68 -35.76 50.78 -21.78
C ASP A 68 -35.29 50.20 -20.48
N PHE A 69 -35.39 48.86 -20.36
CA PHE A 69 -34.88 48.11 -19.22
C PHE A 69 -34.48 46.68 -19.64
N GLU A 70 -33.56 46.09 -18.89
CA GLU A 70 -33.06 44.74 -19.13
C GLU A 70 -33.77 43.72 -18.23
N THR A 71 -34.20 42.60 -18.79
CA THR A 71 -34.79 41.48 -18.06
C THR A 71 -33.89 40.24 -18.13
N LEU A 72 -33.95 39.41 -17.09
CA LEU A 72 -33.30 38.11 -17.10
C LEU A 72 -34.05 37.18 -18.08
N TYR A 73 -33.28 36.39 -18.83
CA TYR A 73 -33.84 35.34 -19.69
C TYR A 73 -34.27 34.15 -18.82
N THR A 74 -35.54 34.13 -18.44
CA THR A 74 -36.14 33.06 -17.64
C THR A 74 -37.38 32.51 -18.36
N ASN A 75 -37.60 31.19 -18.22
CA ASN A 75 -38.77 30.51 -18.72
C ASN A 75 -39.14 29.34 -17.78
N ASP A 76 -40.32 28.78 -17.95
CA ASP A 76 -40.84 27.68 -17.10
C ASP A 76 -40.33 26.29 -17.54
N LEU A 77 -39.52 26.20 -18.59
CA LEU A 77 -39.11 24.92 -19.18
C LEU A 77 -37.70 24.51 -18.80
N ASP A 78 -36.74 25.38 -19.05
CA ASP A 78 -35.29 25.05 -18.92
C ASP A 78 -34.45 26.10 -18.18
N ASN A 79 -34.92 27.33 -18.00
CA ASN A 79 -34.20 28.41 -17.31
C ASN A 79 -35.05 29.05 -16.21
N GLY A 80 -35.02 28.51 -15.01
CA GLY A 80 -35.78 29.07 -13.88
C GLY A 80 -35.05 30.25 -13.20
N PRO A 81 -35.80 31.11 -12.47
CA PRO A 81 -35.30 32.31 -11.81
C PRO A 81 -34.61 32.00 -10.43
N PHE A 82 -33.90 30.90 -10.30
CA PHE A 82 -33.45 30.38 -9.01
C PHE A 82 -32.48 31.32 -8.29
N MET A 83 -31.51 31.91 -9.00
CA MET A 83 -30.57 32.88 -8.40
C MET A 83 -31.27 34.20 -8.01
N ALA A 84 -32.21 34.69 -8.86
CA ALA A 84 -32.99 35.88 -8.53
C ALA A 84 -33.85 35.69 -7.28
N ASP A 85 -34.48 34.52 -7.12
CA ASP A 85 -35.27 34.17 -5.93
C ASP A 85 -34.38 34.06 -4.69
N THR A 86 -33.18 33.46 -4.81
CA THR A 86 -32.21 33.34 -3.73
C THR A 86 -31.73 34.72 -3.27
N LEU A 87 -31.37 35.60 -4.21
CA LEU A 87 -30.92 36.95 -3.89
C LEU A 87 -32.02 37.82 -3.29
N ARG A 88 -33.26 37.63 -3.71
CA ARG A 88 -34.41 38.33 -3.14
C ARG A 88 -34.71 37.85 -1.70
N ALA A 89 -34.56 36.57 -1.43
CA ALA A 89 -34.77 36.00 -0.10
C ALA A 89 -33.61 36.33 0.87
N ASP A 90 -32.44 36.73 0.38
CA ASP A 90 -31.28 37.11 1.20
C ASP A 90 -31.57 38.44 1.92
N PRO A 91 -31.49 38.47 3.28
CA PRO A 91 -31.71 39.69 4.06
C PRO A 91 -30.53 40.67 3.99
N THR A 92 -29.34 40.25 3.52
CA THR A 92 -28.12 41.07 3.47
C THR A 92 -28.09 41.96 2.25
N ARG A 93 -27.65 43.22 2.40
CA ARG A 93 -27.55 44.18 1.32
C ARG A 93 -26.13 44.64 1.03
N THR A 94 -25.26 44.50 2.00
CA THR A 94 -23.86 44.92 1.91
C THR A 94 -22.91 43.74 2.13
N PRO A 95 -21.70 43.74 1.56
CA PRO A 95 -20.69 42.72 1.80
C PRO A 95 -20.39 42.48 3.28
N LEU A 96 -20.39 43.60 4.06
CA LEU A 96 -20.14 43.49 5.50
C LEU A 96 -21.25 42.76 6.26
N GLU A 97 -22.51 43.02 5.91
CA GLU A 97 -23.64 42.30 6.49
C GLU A 97 -23.58 40.81 6.17
N ALA A 98 -23.22 40.47 4.94
CA ALA A 98 -23.03 39.09 4.54
C ALA A 98 -21.92 38.39 5.35
N LEU A 99 -20.79 39.04 5.54
CA LEU A 99 -19.69 38.54 6.36
C LEU A 99 -20.09 38.33 7.83
N VAL A 100 -20.86 39.25 8.39
CA VAL A 100 -21.40 39.14 9.75
C VAL A 100 -22.38 37.98 9.90
N GLU A 101 -23.26 37.77 8.91
CA GLU A 101 -24.20 36.63 8.91
C GLU A 101 -23.45 35.29 8.79
N ILE A 102 -22.45 35.17 7.90
CA ILE A 102 -21.58 34.00 7.80
C ILE A 102 -20.87 33.74 9.13
N TYR A 103 -20.37 34.76 9.79
CA TYR A 103 -19.73 34.65 11.11
C TYR A 103 -20.71 34.11 12.17
N ARG A 104 -21.93 34.63 12.22
CA ARG A 104 -22.98 34.16 13.15
C ARG A 104 -23.34 32.70 12.93
N MET A 105 -23.45 32.28 11.65
CA MET A 105 -23.73 30.88 11.30
C MET A 105 -22.60 29.93 11.73
N MET A 106 -21.35 30.33 11.54
CA MET A 106 -20.20 29.50 11.84
C MET A 106 -19.82 29.49 13.33
N ARG A 107 -20.09 30.59 14.03
CA ARG A 107 -19.79 30.75 15.47
C ARG A 107 -20.98 31.32 16.24
N PRO A 108 -22.00 30.50 16.51
CA PRO A 108 -23.17 30.96 17.23
C PRO A 108 -22.79 31.40 18.65
N GLY A 109 -23.26 32.57 19.07
CA GLY A 109 -23.07 33.09 20.41
C GLY A 109 -21.85 34.02 20.62
N GLU A 110 -20.98 34.16 19.64
CA GLU A 110 -19.89 35.16 19.69
C GLU A 110 -20.31 36.49 19.06
N PRO A 111 -19.96 37.67 19.65
CA PRO A 111 -20.26 38.96 19.05
C PRO A 111 -19.42 39.14 17.77
N PRO A 112 -20.00 39.44 16.62
CA PRO A 112 -19.28 39.61 15.38
C PRO A 112 -18.60 41.00 15.35
N THR A 113 -17.29 41.00 15.14
CA THR A 113 -16.55 42.23 14.79
C THR A 113 -16.18 42.19 13.31
N LYS A 114 -16.03 43.34 12.68
CA LYS A 114 -15.68 43.46 11.26
C LYS A 114 -14.42 42.65 10.93
N GLU A 115 -13.36 42.87 11.70
CA GLU A 115 -12.05 42.22 11.49
C GLU A 115 -12.14 40.68 11.71
N ALA A 116 -12.90 40.23 12.72
CA ALA A 116 -13.09 38.80 13.00
C ALA A 116 -13.89 38.12 11.90
N ALA A 117 -14.92 38.77 11.35
CA ALA A 117 -15.73 38.22 10.24
C ALA A 117 -14.92 38.16 8.94
N GLU A 118 -14.16 39.22 8.60
CA GLU A 118 -13.28 39.21 7.43
C GLU A 118 -12.20 38.12 7.53
N ASN A 119 -11.55 37.97 8.69
CA ASN A 119 -10.55 36.94 8.92
C ASN A 119 -11.12 35.56 8.88
N LEU A 120 -12.32 35.33 9.43
CA LEU A 120 -12.99 34.04 9.34
C LEU A 120 -13.25 33.64 7.90
N PHE A 121 -13.85 34.53 7.12
CA PHE A 121 -14.16 34.29 5.72
C PHE A 121 -12.91 34.03 4.89
N LYS A 122 -11.87 34.87 5.06
CA LYS A 122 -10.58 34.66 4.39
C LYS A 122 -9.96 33.29 4.72
N ASN A 123 -10.04 32.88 5.99
CA ASN A 123 -9.47 31.62 6.45
C ASN A 123 -10.27 30.39 6.02
N LEU A 124 -11.51 30.53 5.55
CA LEU A 124 -12.31 29.38 5.10
C LEU A 124 -11.75 28.72 3.84
N PHE A 125 -11.40 29.54 2.82
CA PHE A 125 -11.03 29.01 1.49
C PHE A 125 -9.82 29.71 0.85
N PHE A 126 -9.35 30.83 1.39
CA PHE A 126 -8.43 31.73 0.71
C PHE A 126 -7.08 31.91 1.42
N THR A 127 -6.75 31.03 2.35
CA THR A 127 -5.48 31.07 3.10
C THR A 127 -4.81 29.71 3.05
N ASP A 128 -3.57 29.66 2.56
CA ASP A 128 -2.78 28.42 2.43
C ASP A 128 -2.56 27.69 3.77
N GLU A 129 -2.54 28.44 4.90
CA GLU A 129 -2.38 27.85 6.24
C GLU A 129 -3.61 27.05 6.71
N ARG A 130 -4.79 27.32 6.15
CA ARG A 130 -6.07 26.81 6.65
C ARG A 130 -6.83 25.96 5.64
N TYR A 131 -6.61 26.18 4.37
CA TYR A 131 -7.29 25.50 3.29
C TYR A 131 -6.31 25.04 2.21
N ASP A 132 -6.38 23.78 1.85
CA ASP A 132 -5.60 23.18 0.76
C ASP A 132 -6.51 22.30 -0.09
N LEU A 133 -6.83 22.78 -1.27
CA LEU A 133 -7.44 21.95 -2.30
C LEU A 133 -6.32 21.17 -2.97
N SER A 134 -6.13 19.91 -2.57
CA SER A 134 -5.08 19.03 -3.09
C SER A 134 -5.09 18.97 -4.63
N GLY A 135 -3.99 18.46 -5.22
CA GLY A 135 -3.92 18.24 -6.67
C GLY A 135 -5.09 17.44 -7.22
N VAL A 136 -5.52 16.41 -6.49
CA VAL A 136 -6.71 15.60 -6.83
C VAL A 136 -7.99 16.45 -6.81
N GLY A 137 -8.17 17.24 -5.75
CA GLY A 137 -9.32 18.12 -5.60
C GLY A 137 -9.37 19.15 -6.73
N ARG A 138 -8.24 19.76 -7.08
CA ARG A 138 -8.16 20.74 -8.18
C ARG A 138 -8.45 20.10 -9.53
N MET A 139 -7.88 18.94 -9.81
CA MET A 139 -8.15 18.21 -11.06
C MET A 139 -9.63 17.89 -11.22
N LYS A 140 -10.30 17.35 -10.20
CA LYS A 140 -11.73 17.04 -10.22
C LYS A 140 -12.58 18.31 -10.36
N PHE A 141 -12.21 19.36 -9.67
CA PHE A 141 -12.87 20.66 -9.72
C PHE A 141 -12.82 21.27 -11.13
N ASN A 142 -11.63 21.33 -11.72
CA ASN A 142 -11.42 21.85 -13.06
C ASN A 142 -12.19 21.05 -14.12
N ARG A 143 -12.13 19.72 -14.05
CA ARG A 143 -12.86 18.84 -14.95
C ARG A 143 -14.38 19.04 -14.87
N ARG A 144 -14.91 19.16 -13.65
CA ARG A 144 -16.35 19.39 -13.44
C ARG A 144 -16.82 20.73 -13.99
N LEU A 145 -16.01 21.76 -13.87
CA LEU A 145 -16.29 23.11 -14.35
C LEU A 145 -15.92 23.31 -15.84
N GLY A 146 -15.38 22.30 -16.53
CA GLY A 146 -14.97 22.37 -17.93
C GLY A 146 -13.77 23.30 -18.18
N ARG A 147 -12.92 23.50 -17.18
CA ARG A 147 -11.67 24.26 -17.30
C ARG A 147 -10.53 23.32 -17.73
N GLU A 148 -9.64 23.82 -18.56
CA GLU A 148 -8.39 23.14 -18.86
C GLU A 148 -7.41 23.20 -17.66
N ASP A 149 -6.43 22.28 -17.57
CA ASP A 149 -5.57 22.01 -16.41
C ASP A 149 -4.59 23.15 -16.02
N GLU A 150 -4.95 24.38 -16.22
CA GLU A 150 -4.08 25.54 -15.98
C GLU A 150 -4.03 26.04 -14.52
N THR A 151 -4.83 25.46 -13.61
CA THR A 151 -4.91 25.91 -12.22
C THR A 151 -4.24 24.94 -11.26
N GLY A 152 -3.20 25.41 -10.54
CA GLY A 152 -2.46 24.62 -9.55
C GLY A 152 -3.26 24.30 -8.27
N PRO A 153 -2.78 23.32 -7.45
CA PRO A 153 -3.36 23.01 -6.14
C PRO A 153 -3.22 24.20 -5.17
N GLY A 154 -3.99 24.20 -4.10
CA GLY A 154 -3.92 25.19 -3.02
C GLY A 154 -5.27 25.79 -2.67
N ILE A 155 -5.34 27.11 -2.60
CA ILE A 155 -6.54 27.85 -2.23
C ILE A 155 -7.52 27.98 -3.40
N LEU A 156 -8.79 28.30 -3.10
CA LEU A 156 -9.76 28.67 -4.11
C LEU A 156 -9.42 30.01 -4.74
N TYR A 157 -9.75 30.17 -6.02
CA TYR A 157 -9.53 31.44 -6.73
C TYR A 157 -10.72 32.37 -6.53
N ASP A 158 -10.45 33.57 -6.05
CA ASP A 158 -11.35 34.71 -6.04
C ASP A 158 -10.53 35.97 -6.34
N GLY A 159 -10.84 36.68 -7.39
CA GLY A 159 -10.10 37.87 -7.85
C GLY A 159 -9.88 38.95 -6.80
N ARG A 160 -10.55 38.88 -5.65
CA ARG A 160 -10.44 39.86 -4.56
C ARG A 160 -9.43 39.49 -3.45
N TYR A 161 -9.17 38.21 -3.23
CA TYR A 161 -8.40 37.72 -2.06
C TYR A 161 -7.00 37.21 -2.38
N PHE A 162 -6.50 37.55 -3.50
CA PHE A 162 -5.32 36.94 -4.11
C PHE A 162 -3.98 37.51 -3.75
N SER A 163 -3.88 38.32 -2.72
CA SER A 163 -2.66 39.05 -2.38
C SER A 163 -1.66 38.30 -1.47
N SER A 164 -1.92 37.04 -1.13
CA SER A 164 -1.07 36.38 -0.14
C SER A 164 0.08 35.53 -0.70
N ARG A 165 0.08 35.19 -1.98
CA ARG A 165 1.26 34.59 -2.65
C ARG A 165 2.06 35.67 -3.36
N THR A 166 3.21 35.99 -2.80
CA THR A 166 4.19 36.97 -3.34
C THR A 166 5.13 36.35 -4.37
N ASP A 167 4.88 35.13 -4.84
CA ASP A 167 5.74 34.43 -5.78
C ASP A 167 5.41 34.85 -7.21
N GLU A 168 6.46 35.10 -7.99
CA GLU A 168 6.37 35.50 -9.41
C GLU A 168 5.52 34.53 -10.25
N GLU A 169 5.47 33.24 -9.89
CA GLU A 169 4.61 32.22 -10.52
C GLU A 169 3.12 32.48 -10.27
N GLY A 170 2.70 32.90 -9.08
CA GLY A 170 1.31 33.22 -8.77
C GLY A 170 0.78 34.43 -9.57
N LYS A 171 1.61 35.46 -9.79
CA LYS A 171 1.25 36.61 -10.62
C LYS A 171 1.11 36.25 -12.10
N GLN A 172 1.91 35.36 -12.58
CA GLN A 172 1.83 34.86 -13.97
C GLN A 172 0.57 34.04 -14.23
N TYR A 173 0.16 33.22 -13.28
CA TYR A 173 -1.07 32.44 -13.32
C TYR A 173 -2.33 33.29 -13.37
N PHE A 174 -2.38 34.39 -12.63
CA PHE A 174 -3.49 35.32 -12.61
C PHE A 174 -3.64 36.16 -13.89
N ALA A 175 -2.51 36.56 -14.47
CA ALA A 175 -2.52 37.29 -15.72
C ALA A 175 -3.12 36.49 -16.88
N GLN A 176 -3.09 35.17 -16.81
CA GLN A 176 -3.66 34.28 -17.82
C GLN A 176 -5.16 34.02 -17.64
N MET A 177 -5.66 33.99 -16.37
CA MET A 177 -7.07 33.65 -16.09
C MET A 177 -8.04 34.84 -16.11
N GLY A 178 -7.58 36.09 -16.05
CA GLY A 178 -8.40 37.30 -15.97
C GLY A 178 -8.95 37.56 -14.56
N GLU A 179 -9.25 38.85 -14.29
CA GLU A 179 -9.69 39.33 -12.97
C GLU A 179 -11.12 38.88 -12.56
N GLU A 180 -11.89 38.22 -13.46
CA GLU A 180 -13.30 37.89 -13.27
C GLU A 180 -13.56 36.42 -12.86
N THR A 181 -12.56 35.58 -12.76
CA THR A 181 -12.75 34.14 -12.50
C THR A 181 -12.82 33.86 -11.01
N SER A 182 -13.99 33.53 -10.49
CA SER A 182 -14.20 33.05 -9.12
C SER A 182 -14.67 31.60 -9.15
N ASP A 183 -13.98 30.73 -8.39
CA ASP A 183 -14.35 29.33 -8.25
C ASP A 183 -15.75 29.16 -7.67
N ILE A 184 -16.14 29.99 -6.72
CA ILE A 184 -17.46 29.94 -6.08
C ILE A 184 -18.58 30.26 -7.08
N ILE A 185 -18.38 31.29 -7.92
CA ILE A 185 -19.37 31.68 -8.93
C ILE A 185 -19.55 30.57 -9.98
N GLU A 186 -18.47 29.95 -10.44
CA GLU A 186 -18.56 28.84 -11.40
C GLU A 186 -19.24 27.61 -10.81
N VAL A 187 -19.04 27.32 -9.53
CA VAL A 187 -19.80 26.24 -8.85
C VAL A 187 -21.29 26.57 -8.82
N LEU A 188 -21.67 27.80 -8.48
CA LEU A 188 -23.06 28.25 -8.47
C LEU A 188 -23.68 28.17 -9.87
N ARG A 189 -22.94 28.58 -10.89
CA ARG A 189 -23.36 28.46 -12.30
C ARG A 189 -23.66 26.99 -12.64
N THR A 190 -22.75 26.09 -12.35
CA THR A 190 -22.91 24.66 -12.61
C THR A 190 -24.11 24.06 -11.85
N LEU A 191 -24.33 24.47 -10.60
CA LEU A 191 -25.50 24.04 -9.82
C LEU A 191 -26.83 24.51 -10.43
N VAL A 192 -26.88 25.74 -10.91
CA VAL A 192 -28.07 26.29 -11.60
C VAL A 192 -28.33 25.57 -12.93
N ASP A 193 -27.25 25.27 -13.68
CA ASP A 193 -27.36 24.51 -14.94
C ASP A 193 -27.90 23.09 -14.70
N ILE A 194 -27.42 22.40 -13.66
CA ILE A 194 -27.98 21.09 -13.27
C ILE A 194 -29.47 21.19 -12.91
N ARG A 195 -29.83 22.21 -12.13
CA ARG A 195 -31.22 22.42 -11.73
C ARG A 195 -32.14 22.75 -12.93
N ASN A 196 -31.63 23.45 -13.91
CA ASN A 196 -32.32 23.75 -15.16
C ASN A 196 -32.42 22.54 -16.13
N GLY A 197 -31.80 21.41 -15.79
CA GLY A 197 -31.83 20.20 -16.62
C GLY A 197 -30.70 20.11 -17.67
N ASN A 198 -29.76 21.04 -17.67
CA ASN A 198 -28.61 21.08 -18.61
C ASN A 198 -27.37 20.34 -18.13
N GLY A 199 -27.45 19.68 -16.99
CA GLY A 199 -26.38 18.89 -16.40
C GLY A 199 -26.91 17.63 -15.75
N VAL A 200 -25.96 16.78 -15.36
CA VAL A 200 -26.26 15.50 -14.68
C VAL A 200 -25.65 15.54 -13.28
N VAL A 201 -26.38 15.00 -12.30
CA VAL A 201 -25.87 14.81 -10.94
C VAL A 201 -24.85 13.69 -10.95
N ASP A 202 -23.72 13.88 -10.26
CA ASP A 202 -22.68 12.87 -10.16
C ASP A 202 -23.17 11.64 -9.39
N ASP A 203 -22.79 10.45 -9.87
CA ASP A 203 -22.96 9.21 -9.14
C ASP A 203 -21.84 9.10 -8.10
N ILE A 204 -22.22 9.03 -6.82
CA ILE A 204 -21.28 8.95 -5.70
C ILE A 204 -20.48 7.64 -5.73
N ASP A 205 -21.10 6.55 -6.20
CA ASP A 205 -20.50 5.21 -6.20
C ASP A 205 -19.64 4.93 -7.44
N HIS A 206 -19.61 5.84 -8.39
CA HIS A 206 -18.77 5.76 -9.57
C HIS A 206 -17.29 5.82 -9.19
N LEU A 207 -16.46 4.86 -9.67
CA LEU A 207 -15.02 4.83 -9.35
C LEU A 207 -14.22 6.02 -9.91
N GLY A 208 -14.78 6.81 -10.77
CA GLY A 208 -14.27 8.12 -11.15
C GLY A 208 -14.42 9.18 -10.06
N ASN A 209 -15.28 8.97 -9.07
CA ASN A 209 -15.53 9.85 -7.93
C ASN A 209 -15.02 9.27 -6.60
N ARG A 210 -14.73 7.98 -6.58
CA ARG A 210 -14.13 7.27 -5.43
C ARG A 210 -12.70 6.93 -5.74
N ARG A 211 -11.78 7.41 -4.92
CA ARG A 211 -10.36 7.17 -5.08
C ARG A 211 -9.81 6.28 -3.96
N VAL A 212 -8.68 5.67 -4.22
CA VAL A 212 -7.94 4.85 -3.25
C VAL A 212 -6.81 5.67 -2.65
N ARG A 213 -6.68 5.67 -1.33
CA ARG A 213 -5.53 6.21 -0.63
C ARG A 213 -4.60 5.09 -0.24
N SER A 214 -3.36 5.15 -0.72
CA SER A 214 -2.32 4.20 -0.34
C SER A 214 -1.75 4.48 1.05
N VAL A 215 -0.95 3.55 1.58
CA VAL A 215 -0.26 3.74 2.85
C VAL A 215 0.67 4.95 2.85
N GLY A 216 1.30 5.26 1.70
CA GLY A 216 2.18 6.42 1.56
C GLY A 216 1.46 7.74 1.82
N GLU A 217 0.28 7.94 1.24
CA GLU A 217 -0.54 9.12 1.46
C GLU A 217 -1.03 9.23 2.91
N MET A 218 -1.47 8.13 3.50
CA MET A 218 -1.91 8.12 4.91
C MET A 218 -0.75 8.41 5.88
N ALA A 219 0.42 7.86 5.62
CA ALA A 219 1.63 8.13 6.40
C ALA A 219 2.08 9.60 6.26
N GLU A 220 2.03 10.16 5.05
CA GLU A 220 2.31 11.59 4.81
C GLU A 220 1.40 12.49 5.61
N ASN A 221 0.09 12.20 5.66
CA ASN A 221 -0.86 12.98 6.43
C ASN A 221 -0.53 12.97 7.93
N GLN A 222 -0.14 11.82 8.48
CA GLN A 222 0.27 11.72 9.89
C GLN A 222 1.61 12.41 10.17
N PHE A 223 2.55 12.33 9.25
CA PHE A 223 3.81 13.07 9.32
C PHE A 223 3.57 14.59 9.34
N ARG A 224 2.67 15.08 8.48
CA ARG A 224 2.25 16.48 8.44
C ARG A 224 1.64 16.94 9.76
N VAL A 225 0.76 16.13 10.37
CA VAL A 225 0.19 16.40 11.70
C VAL A 225 1.30 16.51 12.75
N GLY A 226 2.28 15.61 12.71
CA GLY A 226 3.46 15.67 13.58
C GLY A 226 4.27 16.95 13.41
N LEU A 227 4.52 17.38 12.17
CA LEU A 227 5.22 18.63 11.86
C LEU A 227 4.47 19.87 12.35
N VAL A 228 3.14 19.91 12.21
CA VAL A 228 2.32 21.02 12.73
C VAL A 228 2.42 21.11 14.26
N ARG A 229 2.46 19.98 14.96
CA ARG A 229 2.68 19.94 16.42
C ARG A 229 4.07 20.49 16.80
N VAL A 230 5.10 20.13 16.03
CA VAL A 230 6.46 20.67 16.21
C VAL A 230 6.50 22.16 15.95
N GLU A 231 5.89 22.63 14.88
CA GLU A 231 5.80 24.07 14.55
C GLU A 231 5.16 24.88 15.69
N ARG A 232 4.02 24.38 16.22
CA ARG A 232 3.34 25.01 17.35
C ARG A 232 4.25 25.09 18.59
N ALA A 233 4.92 23.98 18.93
CA ALA A 233 5.84 23.94 20.06
C ALA A 233 7.03 24.89 19.89
N VAL A 234 7.56 25.01 18.68
CA VAL A 234 8.66 25.95 18.37
C VAL A 234 8.17 27.39 18.49
N LYS A 235 7.00 27.73 17.96
CA LYS A 235 6.40 29.07 18.09
C LYS A 235 6.18 29.46 19.58
N GLU A 236 5.66 28.52 20.39
CA GLU A 236 5.49 28.74 21.83
C GLU A 236 6.83 28.97 22.55
N ARG A 237 7.85 28.16 22.24
CA ARG A 237 9.18 28.32 22.83
C ARG A 237 9.84 29.62 22.42
N LEU A 238 9.73 30.02 21.15
CA LEU A 238 10.25 31.31 20.67
C LEU A 238 9.57 32.52 21.36
N SER A 239 8.27 32.40 21.65
CA SER A 239 7.54 33.49 22.34
C SER A 239 7.90 33.61 23.82
N LEU A 240 8.37 32.56 24.46
CA LEU A 240 8.73 32.49 25.88
C LEU A 240 10.22 32.68 26.14
N ALA A 241 11.07 32.52 25.12
CA ALA A 241 12.50 32.54 25.28
C ALA A 241 13.08 33.98 25.11
N GLU A 242 13.98 34.34 26.01
CA GLU A 242 14.88 35.51 25.80
C GLU A 242 15.85 35.18 24.66
N SER A 243 15.94 36.03 23.66
CA SER A 243 16.48 35.75 22.31
C SER A 243 18.01 35.64 22.22
N GLU A 244 18.75 35.55 23.30
CA GLU A 244 20.21 35.44 23.26
C GLU A 244 20.69 34.01 23.53
N GLY A 245 21.28 33.36 22.50
CA GLY A 245 22.03 32.12 22.62
C GLY A 245 21.27 30.82 22.34
N LEU A 246 20.07 30.89 21.79
CA LEU A 246 19.31 29.68 21.42
C LEU A 246 19.82 29.07 20.11
N MET A 247 20.10 27.77 20.15
CA MET A 247 20.41 26.99 18.96
C MET A 247 19.15 26.29 18.41
N PRO A 248 19.03 26.06 17.11
CA PRO A 248 17.88 25.36 16.52
C PRO A 248 17.59 23.99 17.17
N GLN A 249 18.63 23.30 17.63
CA GLN A 249 18.53 21.99 18.30
C GLN A 249 17.77 22.07 19.64
N ASP A 250 17.84 23.22 20.33
CA ASP A 250 17.16 23.42 21.60
C ASP A 250 15.65 23.68 21.42
N LEU A 251 15.26 24.18 20.24
CA LEU A 251 13.89 24.52 19.90
C LEU A 251 13.12 23.37 19.27
N ILE A 252 13.79 22.57 18.45
CA ILE A 252 13.17 21.49 17.68
C ILE A 252 13.17 20.19 18.46
N ASN A 253 11.97 19.62 18.63
CA ASN A 253 11.78 18.29 19.23
C ASN A 253 11.19 17.34 18.20
N SER A 254 11.86 16.23 17.91
CA SER A 254 11.40 15.21 16.95
C SER A 254 10.35 14.25 17.50
N LYS A 255 10.18 14.19 18.82
CA LYS A 255 9.26 13.25 19.47
C LYS A 255 7.81 13.32 18.98
N PRO A 256 7.18 14.48 18.74
CA PRO A 256 5.80 14.55 18.22
C PRO A 256 5.63 13.89 16.85
N VAL A 257 6.62 14.00 15.97
CA VAL A 257 6.60 13.35 14.64
C VAL A 257 6.72 11.84 14.79
N ALA A 258 7.69 11.38 15.58
CA ALA A 258 7.85 9.95 15.86
C ALA A 258 6.61 9.34 16.53
N ALA A 259 5.99 10.05 17.46
CA ALA A 259 4.76 9.63 18.12
C ALA A 259 3.59 9.53 17.15
N ALA A 260 3.41 10.50 16.25
CA ALA A 260 2.34 10.49 15.25
C ALA A 260 2.46 9.32 14.27
N VAL A 261 3.67 9.06 13.76
CA VAL A 261 3.93 7.92 12.86
C VAL A 261 3.74 6.59 13.57
N LYS A 262 4.24 6.47 14.81
CA LYS A 262 4.06 5.26 15.63
C LYS A 262 2.60 4.98 15.95
N GLU A 263 1.83 6.01 16.26
CA GLU A 263 0.38 5.91 16.51
C GLU A 263 -0.36 5.41 15.25
N PHE A 264 -0.02 5.94 14.08
CA PHE A 264 -0.61 5.49 12.83
C PHE A 264 -0.36 4.01 12.56
N PHE A 265 0.88 3.56 12.59
CA PHE A 265 1.21 2.15 12.32
C PHE A 265 0.78 1.19 13.44
N GLY A 266 0.65 1.65 14.67
CA GLY A 266 0.29 0.82 15.82
C GLY A 266 -1.21 0.75 16.14
N SER A 267 -1.97 1.81 15.85
CA SER A 267 -3.35 1.95 16.31
C SER A 267 -4.37 2.25 15.20
N SER A 268 -3.94 2.41 13.96
CA SER A 268 -4.87 2.66 12.85
C SER A 268 -5.70 1.40 12.55
N GLN A 269 -6.97 1.60 12.24
CA GLN A 269 -7.87 0.52 11.80
C GLN A 269 -7.40 -0.15 10.49
N LEU A 270 -6.68 0.57 9.65
CA LEU A 270 -6.17 0.08 8.36
C LEU A 270 -4.81 -0.60 8.48
N SER A 271 -4.07 -0.35 9.56
CA SER A 271 -2.83 -1.06 9.87
C SER A 271 -3.16 -2.31 10.66
N GLN A 272 -3.06 -3.47 10.02
CA GLN A 272 -3.50 -4.76 10.55
C GLN A 272 -2.36 -5.78 10.55
N PHE A 273 -2.47 -6.80 11.39
CA PHE A 273 -1.63 -7.97 11.30
C PHE A 273 -1.81 -8.64 9.94
N MET A 274 -0.70 -8.90 9.26
CA MET A 274 -0.74 -9.59 7.97
C MET A 274 -1.30 -11.01 8.12
N ASP A 275 -2.25 -11.35 7.29
CA ASP A 275 -2.76 -12.72 7.18
C ASP A 275 -1.71 -13.58 6.45
N GLN A 276 -1.09 -14.50 7.16
CA GLN A 276 0.12 -15.23 6.75
C GLN A 276 -0.06 -16.76 6.80
N ASN A 277 -1.29 -17.25 6.56
CA ASN A 277 -1.54 -18.68 6.50
C ASN A 277 -0.82 -19.35 5.32
N ASN A 278 -0.89 -18.74 4.15
CA ASN A 278 -0.30 -19.23 2.91
C ASN A 278 0.10 -18.04 2.01
N PRO A 279 0.85 -18.26 0.94
CA PRO A 279 1.27 -17.17 0.03
C PRO A 279 0.10 -16.37 -0.54
N LEU A 280 -1.00 -17.02 -0.86
CA LEU A 280 -2.18 -16.37 -1.42
C LEU A 280 -2.84 -15.41 -0.41
N SER A 281 -2.90 -15.78 0.87
CA SER A 281 -3.46 -14.92 1.91
C SER A 281 -2.66 -13.63 2.10
N GLU A 282 -1.34 -13.69 1.99
CA GLU A 282 -0.47 -12.52 2.02
C GLU A 282 -0.73 -11.56 0.87
N ILE A 283 -0.76 -12.09 -0.37
CA ILE A 283 -1.01 -11.29 -1.57
C ILE A 283 -2.39 -10.64 -1.51
N THR A 284 -3.41 -11.41 -1.16
CA THR A 284 -4.79 -10.94 -1.09
C THR A 284 -4.96 -9.84 -0.03
N HIS A 285 -4.29 -9.99 1.13
CA HIS A 285 -4.33 -8.98 2.17
C HIS A 285 -3.67 -7.66 1.74
N LYS A 286 -2.55 -7.72 1.02
CA LYS A 286 -1.85 -6.55 0.49
C LYS A 286 -2.62 -5.83 -0.63
N ARG A 287 -3.48 -6.52 -1.37
CA ARG A 287 -4.30 -5.99 -2.47
C ARG A 287 -5.73 -5.66 -2.07
N ARG A 288 -6.01 -5.58 -0.78
CA ARG A 288 -7.35 -5.29 -0.27
C ARG A 288 -7.68 -3.81 -0.35
N VAL A 289 -8.90 -3.51 -0.77
CA VAL A 289 -9.46 -2.16 -0.82
C VAL A 289 -10.61 -2.08 0.17
N SER A 290 -10.49 -1.25 1.21
CA SER A 290 -11.49 -1.08 2.26
C SER A 290 -12.19 0.27 2.15
N ALA A 291 -13.51 0.28 2.29
CA ALA A 291 -14.30 1.50 2.41
C ALA A 291 -14.37 2.03 3.85
N LEU A 292 -13.85 1.27 4.81
CA LEU A 292 -13.83 1.58 6.24
C LEU A 292 -12.58 2.38 6.63
N GLY A 293 -12.56 2.88 7.85
CA GLY A 293 -11.40 3.55 8.43
C GLY A 293 -11.48 5.07 8.44
N PRO A 294 -10.39 5.77 8.77
CA PRO A 294 -10.35 7.23 8.83
C PRO A 294 -10.72 7.86 7.49
N GLY A 295 -11.72 8.74 7.49
CA GLY A 295 -12.25 9.38 6.27
C GLY A 295 -13.15 8.49 5.42
N GLY A 296 -13.43 7.25 5.87
CA GLY A 296 -14.31 6.30 5.22
C GLY A 296 -15.69 6.17 5.89
N LEU A 297 -16.40 5.12 5.50
CA LEU A 297 -17.71 4.78 6.02
C LEU A 297 -17.63 3.99 7.34
N THR A 298 -18.70 4.03 8.11
CA THR A 298 -18.92 3.10 9.22
C THR A 298 -19.87 1.99 8.78
N ARG A 299 -19.73 0.77 9.31
CA ARG A 299 -20.58 -0.38 8.94
C ARG A 299 -22.08 -0.10 9.06
N GLU A 300 -22.47 0.63 10.10
CA GLU A 300 -23.85 0.95 10.43
C GLU A 300 -24.46 1.98 9.47
N ARG A 301 -23.64 2.87 8.92
CA ARG A 301 -24.07 3.93 7.98
C ARG A 301 -24.00 3.52 6.51
N ALA A 302 -23.39 2.37 6.22
CA ALA A 302 -23.29 1.88 4.85
C ALA A 302 -24.61 1.26 4.40
N GLY A 303 -25.24 1.89 3.42
CA GLY A 303 -26.45 1.39 2.77
C GLY A 303 -26.15 0.27 1.76
N PHE A 304 -27.17 -0.25 1.10
CA PHE A 304 -27.01 -1.29 0.06
C PHE A 304 -26.28 -0.76 -1.18
N GLU A 305 -26.48 0.49 -1.54
CA GLU A 305 -25.90 1.12 -2.75
C GLU A 305 -24.37 1.07 -2.76
N VAL A 306 -23.73 1.31 -1.59
CA VAL A 306 -22.27 1.28 -1.45
C VAL A 306 -21.72 -0.15 -1.51
N ARG A 307 -22.54 -1.14 -1.14
CA ARG A 307 -22.18 -2.57 -1.08
C ARG A 307 -22.39 -3.31 -2.40
N ASP A 308 -23.15 -2.74 -3.30
CA ASP A 308 -23.46 -3.32 -4.59
C ASP A 308 -22.26 -3.26 -5.55
N VAL A 309 -22.31 -4.13 -6.56
CA VAL A 309 -21.35 -4.09 -7.67
C VAL A 309 -21.77 -3.01 -8.65
N HIS A 310 -20.92 -2.01 -8.82
CA HIS A 310 -21.13 -0.92 -9.78
C HIS A 310 -20.52 -1.26 -11.15
N PRO A 311 -21.10 -0.86 -12.28
CA PRO A 311 -20.54 -1.14 -13.60
C PRO A 311 -19.08 -0.66 -13.80
N THR A 312 -18.67 0.40 -13.10
CA THR A 312 -17.28 0.90 -13.13
C THR A 312 -16.28 -0.01 -12.43
N HIS A 313 -16.73 -1.02 -11.68
CA HIS A 313 -15.87 -2.03 -11.07
C HIS A 313 -15.20 -2.96 -12.10
N TYR A 314 -15.69 -3.00 -13.32
CA TYR A 314 -15.12 -3.84 -14.38
C TYR A 314 -13.63 -3.55 -14.58
N GLY A 315 -12.80 -4.58 -14.44
CA GLY A 315 -11.35 -4.48 -14.57
C GLY A 315 -10.62 -3.74 -13.43
N ARG A 316 -11.32 -3.27 -12.39
CA ARG A 316 -10.75 -2.49 -11.27
C ARG A 316 -10.93 -3.17 -9.93
N VAL A 317 -12.11 -3.63 -9.63
CA VAL A 317 -12.46 -4.30 -8.38
C VAL A 317 -13.14 -5.63 -8.69
N CYS A 318 -12.70 -6.71 -8.04
CA CYS A 318 -13.29 -8.03 -8.22
C CYS A 318 -14.74 -8.06 -7.71
N PRO A 319 -15.70 -8.51 -8.52
CA PRO A 319 -17.09 -8.61 -8.11
C PRO A 319 -17.39 -9.80 -7.19
N ILE A 320 -16.46 -10.76 -7.09
CA ILE A 320 -16.66 -12.05 -6.41
C ILE A 320 -16.04 -12.03 -5.02
N GLU A 321 -14.79 -11.59 -4.89
CA GLU A 321 -14.03 -11.67 -3.65
C GLU A 321 -14.41 -10.53 -2.69
N THR A 322 -15.25 -10.84 -1.72
CA THR A 322 -15.65 -9.96 -0.62
C THR A 322 -15.97 -10.81 0.62
N PRO A 323 -15.80 -10.31 1.85
CA PRO A 323 -16.21 -11.03 3.05
C PRO A 323 -17.70 -11.35 3.06
N GLU A 324 -18.07 -12.44 3.70
CA GLU A 324 -19.45 -12.73 4.09
C GLU A 324 -19.76 -12.03 5.42
N GLY A 325 -20.98 -11.56 5.58
CA GLY A 325 -21.45 -10.94 6.81
C GLY A 325 -21.48 -9.41 6.81
N PRO A 326 -21.23 -8.73 7.94
CA PRO A 326 -21.45 -7.28 8.08
C PRO A 326 -20.60 -6.40 7.15
N ASN A 327 -19.47 -6.90 6.70
CA ASN A 327 -18.52 -6.17 5.85
C ASN A 327 -18.68 -6.46 4.36
N ILE A 328 -19.74 -7.16 3.96
CA ILE A 328 -19.97 -7.49 2.54
C ILE A 328 -20.03 -6.21 1.69
N GLY A 329 -19.31 -6.21 0.59
CA GLY A 329 -19.26 -5.08 -0.34
C GLY A 329 -18.45 -3.86 0.16
N LEU A 330 -18.06 -3.81 1.43
CA LEU A 330 -17.24 -2.73 2.00
C LEU A 330 -15.74 -3.03 1.93
N ILE A 331 -15.39 -4.30 1.98
CA ILE A 331 -14.00 -4.76 1.85
C ILE A 331 -13.91 -5.57 0.56
N ASN A 332 -13.23 -5.03 -0.43
CA ASN A 332 -13.08 -5.61 -1.75
C ASN A 332 -11.62 -5.91 -2.06
N SER A 333 -11.38 -6.66 -3.11
CA SER A 333 -10.04 -6.94 -3.62
C SER A 333 -9.82 -6.27 -4.97
N LEU A 334 -8.63 -5.74 -5.18
CA LEU A 334 -8.21 -5.14 -6.45
C LEU A 334 -8.19 -6.23 -7.54
N ALA A 335 -8.67 -5.90 -8.74
CA ALA A 335 -8.59 -6.80 -9.89
C ALA A 335 -7.13 -7.06 -10.29
N THR A 336 -6.89 -8.17 -10.99
CA THR A 336 -5.52 -8.66 -11.25
C THR A 336 -4.63 -7.64 -11.95
N TYR A 337 -5.13 -6.93 -12.96
CA TYR A 337 -4.34 -5.96 -13.74
C TYR A 337 -4.61 -4.50 -13.37
N ALA A 338 -5.49 -4.25 -12.41
CA ALA A 338 -5.80 -2.89 -11.98
C ALA A 338 -4.62 -2.26 -11.24
N ARG A 339 -4.46 -0.97 -11.44
CA ARG A 339 -3.51 -0.14 -10.69
C ARG A 339 -4.14 1.19 -10.31
N ALA A 340 -3.55 1.89 -9.34
CA ALA A 340 -3.91 3.25 -9.00
C ALA A 340 -3.04 4.24 -9.79
N ASN A 341 -3.65 5.32 -10.29
CA ASN A 341 -2.91 6.40 -10.94
C ASN A 341 -2.30 7.36 -9.91
N GLU A 342 -1.64 8.42 -10.37
CA GLU A 342 -1.01 9.45 -9.51
C GLU A 342 -2.02 10.12 -8.57
N TYR A 343 -3.27 10.22 -8.97
CA TYR A 343 -4.36 10.81 -8.18
C TYR A 343 -5.09 9.81 -7.28
N GLY A 344 -4.77 8.52 -7.38
CA GLY A 344 -5.40 7.45 -6.61
C GLY A 344 -6.65 6.85 -7.23
N PHE A 345 -7.01 7.19 -8.47
CA PHE A 345 -8.10 6.55 -9.20
C PHE A 345 -7.64 5.22 -9.79
N LEU A 346 -8.51 4.22 -9.75
CA LEU A 346 -8.23 2.92 -10.30
C LEU A 346 -8.28 2.94 -11.83
N GLU A 347 -7.27 2.37 -12.46
CA GLU A 347 -7.13 2.23 -13.89
C GLU A 347 -7.11 0.75 -14.30
N SER A 348 -7.66 0.48 -15.46
CA SER A 348 -7.66 -0.84 -16.09
C SER A 348 -6.93 -0.80 -17.43
N PRO A 349 -6.16 -1.84 -17.78
CA PRO A 349 -5.46 -1.88 -19.07
C PRO A 349 -6.38 -2.31 -20.21
N TYR A 350 -6.17 -1.70 -21.37
CA TYR A 350 -6.84 -2.04 -22.62
C TYR A 350 -5.86 -1.97 -23.78
N LEU A 351 -6.05 -2.85 -24.77
CA LEU A 351 -5.29 -2.81 -26.03
C LEU A 351 -5.89 -1.72 -26.92
N LYS A 352 -5.04 -0.88 -27.46
CA LYS A 352 -5.44 0.21 -28.35
C LYS A 352 -5.72 -0.32 -29.76
N VAL A 353 -6.81 0.11 -30.36
CA VAL A 353 -7.16 -0.20 -31.74
C VAL A 353 -6.86 0.99 -32.61
N ILE A 354 -5.97 0.82 -33.60
CA ILE A 354 -5.54 1.85 -34.54
C ILE A 354 -5.97 1.41 -35.92
N ASP A 355 -6.73 2.24 -36.65
CA ASP A 355 -7.21 2.00 -38.01
C ASP A 355 -7.90 0.63 -38.19
N GLY A 356 -8.72 0.22 -37.22
CA GLY A 356 -9.44 -1.05 -37.23
C GLY A 356 -8.60 -2.29 -36.95
N LYS A 357 -7.32 -2.12 -36.58
CA LYS A 357 -6.42 -3.20 -36.15
C LYS A 357 -6.03 -3.07 -34.69
N VAL A 358 -6.05 -4.19 -33.98
CA VAL A 358 -5.61 -4.25 -32.59
C VAL A 358 -4.09 -4.15 -32.53
N SER A 359 -3.56 -3.17 -31.83
CA SER A 359 -2.13 -3.00 -31.60
C SER A 359 -1.68 -3.72 -30.34
N GLU A 360 -0.38 -3.89 -30.15
CA GLU A 360 0.21 -4.41 -28.91
C GLU A 360 0.38 -3.32 -27.84
N GLU A 361 0.00 -2.08 -28.14
CA GLU A 361 0.09 -0.96 -27.22
C GLU A 361 -1.00 -1.06 -26.15
N ILE A 362 -0.58 -1.08 -24.89
CA ILE A 362 -1.49 -1.14 -23.74
C ILE A 362 -1.66 0.27 -23.17
N GLU A 363 -2.90 0.72 -23.10
CA GLU A 363 -3.27 1.98 -22.47
C GLU A 363 -4.08 1.71 -21.19
N TYR A 364 -3.73 2.40 -20.12
CA TYR A 364 -4.47 2.33 -18.85
C TYR A 364 -5.48 3.45 -18.79
N LEU A 365 -6.74 3.11 -18.64
CA LEU A 365 -7.87 4.04 -18.62
C LEU A 365 -8.50 4.09 -17.23
N SER A 366 -8.74 5.31 -16.75
CA SER A 366 -9.58 5.52 -15.56
C SER A 366 -11.06 5.31 -15.91
N ALA A 367 -11.92 5.19 -14.88
CA ALA A 367 -13.34 4.96 -15.10
C ALA A 367 -14.01 6.06 -15.95
N ILE A 368 -13.59 7.30 -15.81
CA ILE A 368 -14.16 8.43 -16.55
C ILE A 368 -13.72 8.40 -18.02
N GLU A 369 -12.45 8.11 -18.29
CA GLU A 369 -11.90 8.00 -19.65
C GLU A 369 -12.50 6.81 -20.40
N GLU A 370 -12.69 5.69 -19.70
CA GLU A 370 -13.32 4.48 -20.25
C GLU A 370 -14.75 4.74 -20.77
N ALA A 371 -15.51 5.61 -20.10
CA ALA A 371 -16.88 5.92 -20.52
C ALA A 371 -16.97 6.50 -21.92
N GLU A 372 -15.93 7.18 -22.40
CA GLU A 372 -15.88 7.79 -23.74
C GLU A 372 -15.40 6.81 -24.81
N CYS A 373 -14.78 5.69 -24.42
CA CYS A 373 -14.22 4.70 -25.32
C CYS A 373 -15.23 3.62 -25.69
N VAL A 374 -15.03 3.04 -26.88
CA VAL A 374 -15.75 1.86 -27.35
C VAL A 374 -14.81 0.66 -27.24
N ILE A 375 -15.11 -0.28 -26.33
CA ILE A 375 -14.21 -1.36 -25.97
C ILE A 375 -14.81 -2.70 -26.43
N ALA A 376 -14.08 -3.38 -27.34
CA ALA A 376 -14.43 -4.73 -27.77
C ALA A 376 -14.07 -5.76 -26.70
N GLN A 377 -14.82 -6.86 -26.65
CA GLN A 377 -14.53 -8.00 -25.77
C GLN A 377 -13.41 -8.87 -26.35
N VAL A 378 -12.76 -9.63 -25.47
CA VAL A 378 -11.64 -10.54 -25.83
C VAL A 378 -12.08 -11.65 -26.80
N ASP A 379 -13.33 -12.09 -26.72
CA ASP A 379 -13.90 -13.17 -27.54
C ASP A 379 -14.31 -12.71 -28.96
N ALA A 380 -14.14 -11.47 -29.30
CA ALA A 380 -14.36 -10.97 -30.66
C ALA A 380 -13.50 -11.74 -31.66
N LYS A 381 -14.11 -12.18 -32.75
CA LYS A 381 -13.38 -12.90 -33.81
C LYS A 381 -12.46 -11.95 -34.54
N MET A 382 -11.21 -12.31 -34.65
CA MET A 382 -10.17 -11.51 -35.28
C MET A 382 -9.61 -12.23 -36.51
N THR A 383 -9.22 -11.43 -37.50
CA THR A 383 -8.49 -11.92 -38.68
C THR A 383 -7.01 -12.14 -38.34
N GLU A 384 -6.30 -12.90 -39.16
CA GLU A 384 -4.85 -13.13 -38.99
C GLU A 384 -4.02 -11.82 -39.01
N GLU A 385 -4.54 -10.77 -39.61
CA GLU A 385 -3.93 -9.44 -39.70
C GLU A 385 -4.23 -8.52 -38.49
N GLY A 386 -4.99 -9.02 -37.50
CA GLY A 386 -5.36 -8.28 -36.28
C GLY A 386 -6.57 -7.35 -36.41
N GLY A 387 -7.34 -7.45 -37.50
CA GLY A 387 -8.60 -6.75 -37.66
C GLY A 387 -9.78 -7.58 -37.16
N PHE A 388 -10.98 -6.97 -37.02
CA PHE A 388 -12.21 -7.67 -36.66
C PHE A 388 -12.83 -8.33 -37.91
N GLU A 389 -13.24 -9.60 -37.76
CA GLU A 389 -13.84 -10.37 -38.88
C GLU A 389 -15.30 -9.94 -39.16
N GLU A 390 -16.04 -9.64 -38.09
CA GLU A 390 -17.46 -9.29 -38.14
C GLU A 390 -17.65 -7.77 -38.32
N ASP A 391 -18.60 -7.33 -39.14
CA ASP A 391 -18.90 -5.91 -39.34
C ASP A 391 -19.54 -5.27 -38.09
N PHE A 392 -20.30 -6.06 -37.34
CA PHE A 392 -20.90 -5.67 -36.06
C PHE A 392 -20.34 -6.49 -34.91
N VAL A 393 -19.72 -5.85 -33.96
CA VAL A 393 -19.06 -6.47 -32.81
C VAL A 393 -19.76 -6.07 -31.51
N THR A 394 -19.87 -7.02 -30.57
CA THR A 394 -20.32 -6.73 -29.22
C THR A 394 -19.26 -5.93 -28.48
N VAL A 395 -19.64 -4.73 -28.05
CA VAL A 395 -18.74 -3.79 -27.36
C VAL A 395 -19.35 -3.32 -26.06
N ARG A 396 -18.51 -2.78 -25.19
CA ARG A 396 -18.91 -2.03 -24.01
C ARG A 396 -18.70 -0.54 -24.27
N HIS A 397 -19.77 0.22 -24.23
CA HIS A 397 -19.74 1.66 -24.36
C HIS A 397 -20.62 2.29 -23.28
N ARG A 398 -20.09 3.29 -22.56
CA ARG A 398 -20.77 3.92 -21.41
C ARG A 398 -21.27 2.91 -20.38
N TYR A 399 -20.45 1.88 -20.12
CA TYR A 399 -20.72 0.76 -19.19
C TYR A 399 -21.90 -0.15 -19.58
N GLU A 400 -22.45 -0.02 -20.77
CA GLU A 400 -23.47 -0.91 -21.30
C GLU A 400 -22.93 -1.76 -22.45
N PHE A 401 -23.41 -3.00 -22.54
CA PHE A 401 -23.07 -3.91 -23.64
C PHE A 401 -24.00 -3.63 -24.83
N THR A 402 -23.43 -3.20 -25.93
CA THR A 402 -24.12 -2.89 -27.18
C THR A 402 -23.42 -3.52 -28.36
N VAL A 403 -24.08 -3.55 -29.52
CA VAL A 403 -23.49 -3.97 -30.78
C VAL A 403 -23.22 -2.74 -31.61
N MET A 404 -21.96 -2.54 -31.99
CA MET A 404 -21.54 -1.37 -32.79
C MET A 404 -20.72 -1.82 -34.01
N GLU A 405 -20.57 -0.91 -34.97
CA GLU A 405 -19.76 -1.11 -36.15
C GLU A 405 -18.26 -1.22 -35.78
N ARG A 406 -17.52 -2.12 -36.44
CA ARG A 406 -16.09 -2.37 -36.16
C ARG A 406 -15.22 -1.11 -36.28
N ASP A 407 -15.57 -0.18 -37.15
CA ASP A 407 -14.78 1.04 -37.40
C ASP A 407 -14.88 2.05 -36.24
N THR A 408 -15.85 1.89 -35.34
CA THR A 408 -16.02 2.73 -34.15
C THR A 408 -15.24 2.23 -32.93
N ILE A 409 -14.65 1.04 -32.99
CA ILE A 409 -13.95 0.43 -31.87
C ILE A 409 -12.62 1.14 -31.63
N THR A 410 -12.43 1.61 -30.40
CA THR A 410 -11.19 2.32 -29.98
C THR A 410 -10.23 1.47 -29.19
N HIS A 411 -10.76 0.53 -28.40
CA HIS A 411 -9.96 -0.34 -27.50
C HIS A 411 -10.51 -1.76 -27.48
N MET A 412 -9.73 -2.67 -26.98
CA MET A 412 -10.09 -4.07 -26.75
C MET A 412 -9.60 -4.52 -25.37
N ASP A 413 -10.36 -5.39 -24.71
CA ASP A 413 -9.95 -6.02 -23.45
C ASP A 413 -8.66 -6.85 -23.64
N VAL A 414 -7.78 -6.81 -22.65
CA VAL A 414 -6.50 -7.55 -22.68
C VAL A 414 -6.71 -9.04 -22.43
N SER A 415 -7.48 -9.39 -21.39
CA SER A 415 -7.70 -10.77 -20.96
C SER A 415 -8.98 -10.89 -20.13
N PRO A 416 -9.67 -12.03 -20.14
CA PRO A 416 -10.79 -12.29 -19.22
C PRO A 416 -10.40 -12.19 -17.73
N ARG A 417 -9.13 -12.43 -17.39
CA ARG A 417 -8.62 -12.33 -16.00
C ARG A 417 -8.66 -10.92 -15.44
N GLN A 418 -8.74 -9.90 -16.27
CA GLN A 418 -8.76 -8.51 -15.79
C GLN A 418 -9.98 -8.18 -14.93
N VAL A 419 -11.04 -8.97 -15.00
CA VAL A 419 -12.29 -8.75 -14.25
C VAL A 419 -12.20 -9.21 -12.79
N VAL A 420 -11.44 -10.25 -12.53
CA VAL A 420 -11.38 -10.96 -11.23
C VAL A 420 -10.09 -10.69 -10.48
N SER A 421 -10.13 -10.89 -9.16
CA SER A 421 -8.95 -10.79 -8.28
C SER A 421 -8.01 -11.99 -8.44
N VAL A 422 -6.86 -11.93 -7.78
CA VAL A 422 -5.87 -13.01 -7.76
C VAL A 422 -6.47 -14.32 -7.22
N ALA A 423 -7.17 -14.29 -6.09
CA ALA A 423 -7.78 -15.47 -5.49
C ALA A 423 -8.85 -16.10 -6.41
N ALA A 424 -9.70 -15.29 -7.00
CA ALA A 424 -10.72 -15.74 -7.95
C ALA A 424 -10.09 -16.29 -9.25
N SER A 425 -8.97 -15.75 -9.69
CA SER A 425 -8.23 -16.22 -10.88
C SER A 425 -7.63 -17.61 -10.72
N LEU A 426 -7.46 -18.09 -9.49
CA LEU A 426 -6.94 -19.43 -9.19
C LEU A 426 -8.02 -20.53 -9.22
N ILE A 427 -9.30 -20.17 -9.30
CA ILE A 427 -10.40 -21.14 -9.34
C ILE A 427 -10.50 -21.72 -10.76
N PRO A 428 -10.25 -23.01 -10.95
CA PRO A 428 -10.44 -23.65 -12.25
C PRO A 428 -11.93 -23.71 -12.61
N PHE A 429 -12.26 -23.51 -13.87
CA PHE A 429 -13.65 -23.51 -14.38
C PHE A 429 -14.58 -22.53 -13.64
N LEU A 430 -14.06 -21.35 -13.31
CA LEU A 430 -14.82 -20.31 -12.58
C LEU A 430 -16.10 -19.92 -13.30
N GLU A 431 -16.08 -19.91 -14.63
CA GLU A 431 -17.21 -19.57 -15.49
C GLU A 431 -18.40 -20.53 -15.36
N HIS A 432 -18.20 -21.73 -14.82
CA HIS A 432 -19.24 -22.72 -14.56
C HIS A 432 -19.83 -22.66 -13.14
N ASP A 433 -19.23 -21.86 -12.28
CA ASP A 433 -19.65 -21.74 -10.88
C ASP A 433 -20.61 -20.55 -10.67
N ASP A 434 -21.58 -20.73 -9.77
CA ASP A 434 -22.39 -19.63 -9.29
C ASP A 434 -21.54 -18.62 -8.49
N ALA A 435 -21.84 -17.34 -8.63
CA ALA A 435 -21.08 -16.26 -7.98
C ALA A 435 -21.02 -16.42 -6.45
N ASN A 436 -22.12 -16.89 -5.83
CA ASN A 436 -22.15 -17.12 -4.38
C ASN A 436 -21.15 -18.19 -3.93
N ARG A 437 -21.04 -19.28 -4.69
CA ARG A 437 -20.10 -20.36 -4.39
C ARG A 437 -18.65 -20.00 -4.74
N ALA A 438 -18.45 -19.25 -5.79
CA ALA A 438 -17.13 -18.68 -6.11
C ALA A 438 -16.63 -17.72 -5.01
N LEU A 439 -17.49 -16.89 -4.44
CA LEU A 439 -17.18 -16.04 -3.29
C LEU A 439 -16.73 -16.88 -2.09
N MET A 440 -17.50 -17.90 -1.72
CA MET A 440 -17.13 -18.78 -0.61
C MET A 440 -15.80 -19.49 -0.87
N GLY A 441 -15.62 -20.04 -2.09
CA GLY A 441 -14.40 -20.73 -2.50
C GLY A 441 -13.15 -19.83 -2.47
N SER A 442 -13.24 -18.60 -2.98
CA SER A 442 -12.13 -17.65 -2.95
C SER A 442 -11.74 -17.25 -1.52
N ASN A 443 -12.73 -17.07 -0.64
CA ASN A 443 -12.48 -16.82 0.77
C ASN A 443 -11.83 -18.00 1.49
N MET A 444 -12.27 -19.25 1.19
CA MET A 444 -11.71 -20.46 1.79
C MET A 444 -10.28 -20.76 1.32
N GLN A 445 -9.90 -20.42 0.08
CA GLN A 445 -8.52 -20.55 -0.38
C GLN A 445 -7.52 -19.77 0.49
N ARG A 446 -7.92 -18.60 1.00
CA ARG A 446 -7.09 -17.79 1.89
C ARG A 446 -6.87 -18.39 3.27
N GLN A 447 -7.73 -19.31 3.69
CA GLN A 447 -7.68 -19.96 5.01
C GLN A 447 -6.94 -21.31 4.99
N ALA A 448 -6.43 -21.73 3.84
CA ALA A 448 -5.73 -23.01 3.70
C ALA A 448 -4.45 -23.03 4.54
N VAL A 449 -4.31 -24.06 5.37
CA VAL A 449 -3.12 -24.28 6.20
C VAL A 449 -2.07 -25.03 5.40
N PRO A 450 -0.78 -24.66 5.44
CA PRO A 450 0.29 -25.41 4.81
C PRO A 450 0.35 -26.86 5.33
N THR A 451 0.34 -27.81 4.42
CA THR A 451 0.47 -29.23 4.76
C THR A 451 1.93 -29.63 4.91
N LEU A 452 2.18 -30.78 5.53
CA LEU A 452 3.53 -31.31 5.73
C LEU A 452 4.29 -31.50 4.40
N ARG A 453 3.60 -31.95 3.36
CA ARG A 453 4.11 -32.02 1.99
C ARG A 453 3.17 -31.25 1.08
N ALA A 454 3.70 -30.31 0.35
CA ALA A 454 2.96 -29.64 -0.69
C ALA A 454 2.75 -30.58 -1.90
N ASP A 455 1.56 -30.54 -2.48
CA ASP A 455 1.21 -31.31 -3.67
C ASP A 455 0.55 -30.37 -4.67
N LYS A 456 1.25 -30.10 -5.79
CA LYS A 456 0.74 -29.18 -6.79
C LYS A 456 -0.56 -29.68 -7.40
N PRO A 457 -1.53 -28.80 -7.69
CA PRO A 457 -2.80 -29.21 -8.24
C PRO A 457 -2.63 -29.81 -9.64
N LEU A 458 -3.35 -30.92 -9.91
CA LEU A 458 -3.39 -31.56 -11.24
C LEU A 458 -4.17 -30.71 -12.25
N VAL A 459 -5.18 -29.99 -11.79
CA VAL A 459 -5.98 -29.05 -12.58
C VAL A 459 -5.79 -27.67 -12.01
N GLY A 460 -5.27 -26.76 -12.81
CA GLY A 460 -4.97 -25.40 -12.41
C GLY A 460 -5.22 -24.41 -13.55
N THR A 461 -5.09 -23.14 -13.26
CA THR A 461 -5.29 -22.05 -14.22
C THR A 461 -3.99 -21.55 -14.86
N GLY A 462 -2.82 -22.01 -14.39
CA GLY A 462 -1.50 -21.53 -14.79
C GLY A 462 -1.06 -20.24 -14.09
N PHE A 463 -1.91 -19.68 -13.24
CA PHE A 463 -1.59 -18.48 -12.47
C PHE A 463 -0.81 -18.77 -11.18
N GLU A 464 -0.78 -20.02 -10.77
CA GLU A 464 -0.11 -20.50 -9.56
C GLU A 464 1.39 -20.17 -9.52
N ARG A 465 2.08 -20.23 -10.66
CA ARG A 465 3.50 -19.86 -10.78
C ARG A 465 3.75 -18.39 -10.47
N HIS A 466 2.91 -17.54 -10.99
CA HIS A 466 3.02 -16.09 -10.77
C HIS A 466 2.76 -15.72 -9.30
N VAL A 467 1.77 -16.34 -8.69
CA VAL A 467 1.45 -16.15 -7.27
C VAL A 467 2.63 -16.60 -6.39
N ALA A 468 3.17 -17.80 -6.63
CA ALA A 468 4.30 -18.31 -5.86
C ALA A 468 5.55 -17.43 -5.97
N ARG A 469 5.87 -16.97 -7.17
CA ARG A 469 7.03 -16.10 -7.40
C ARG A 469 6.88 -14.72 -6.78
N ASP A 470 5.72 -14.08 -6.96
CA ASP A 470 5.51 -12.69 -6.57
C ASP A 470 5.12 -12.52 -5.09
N SER A 471 4.74 -13.61 -4.40
CA SER A 471 4.39 -13.60 -2.97
C SER A 471 5.58 -13.31 -2.03
N GLY A 472 6.80 -13.58 -2.47
CA GLY A 472 7.99 -13.41 -1.65
C GLY A 472 8.25 -14.54 -0.63
N VAL A 473 7.44 -15.60 -0.61
CA VAL A 473 7.67 -16.78 0.26
C VAL A 473 8.72 -17.73 -0.31
N CYS A 474 8.95 -17.68 -1.62
CA CYS A 474 9.98 -18.44 -2.31
C CYS A 474 11.26 -17.63 -2.43
N VAL A 475 12.41 -18.26 -2.41
CA VAL A 475 13.68 -17.62 -2.74
C VAL A 475 13.82 -17.51 -4.25
N VAL A 476 13.92 -16.30 -4.73
CA VAL A 476 14.02 -15.94 -6.15
C VAL A 476 15.39 -15.37 -6.43
N ALA A 477 16.03 -15.79 -7.54
CA ALA A 477 17.32 -15.25 -7.96
C ALA A 477 17.20 -13.76 -8.33
N THR A 478 17.99 -12.92 -7.71
CA THR A 478 18.06 -11.47 -8.02
C THR A 478 18.84 -11.22 -9.30
N ARG A 479 19.90 -12.01 -9.53
CA ARG A 479 20.77 -11.96 -10.71
C ARG A 479 20.99 -13.37 -11.25
N GLY A 480 21.18 -13.49 -12.53
CA GLY A 480 21.52 -14.77 -13.17
C GLY A 480 22.93 -15.23 -12.81
N GLY A 481 23.14 -16.53 -12.78
CA GLY A 481 24.45 -17.10 -12.44
C GLY A 481 24.45 -18.63 -12.40
N ILE A 482 25.53 -19.18 -11.82
CA ILE A 482 25.71 -20.61 -11.63
C ILE A 482 25.70 -20.89 -10.13
N VAL A 483 24.96 -21.89 -9.70
CA VAL A 483 24.91 -22.31 -8.31
C VAL A 483 26.24 -22.95 -7.91
N ASP A 484 26.96 -22.33 -6.97
CA ASP A 484 28.24 -22.82 -6.48
C ASP A 484 28.10 -23.82 -5.34
N LYS A 485 27.21 -23.53 -4.38
CA LYS A 485 27.00 -24.35 -3.20
C LYS A 485 25.55 -24.32 -2.74
N VAL A 486 25.02 -25.45 -2.37
CA VAL A 486 23.67 -25.61 -1.81
C VAL A 486 23.75 -26.43 -0.54
N ASP A 487 23.16 -25.92 0.52
CA ASP A 487 22.85 -26.73 1.71
C ASP A 487 21.44 -26.40 2.21
N ALA A 488 21.02 -27.02 3.30
CA ALA A 488 19.66 -26.83 3.82
C ALA A 488 19.39 -25.40 4.31
N SER A 489 20.42 -24.62 4.61
CA SER A 489 20.32 -23.28 5.20
C SER A 489 20.64 -22.14 4.24
N ARG A 490 21.34 -22.40 3.14
CA ARG A 490 21.75 -21.37 2.21
C ARG A 490 22.02 -21.88 0.80
N ILE A 491 21.91 -20.97 -0.16
CA ILE A 491 22.28 -21.17 -1.56
C ILE A 491 23.26 -20.06 -1.94
N ILE A 492 24.39 -20.45 -2.52
CA ILE A 492 25.42 -19.52 -3.00
C ILE A 492 25.45 -19.58 -4.51
N VAL A 493 25.30 -18.42 -5.16
CA VAL A 493 25.29 -18.27 -6.60
C VAL A 493 26.46 -17.38 -7.03
N LYS A 494 27.29 -17.89 -7.96
CA LYS A 494 28.26 -17.08 -8.68
C LYS A 494 27.55 -16.35 -9.80
N VAL A 495 27.44 -15.03 -9.72
CA VAL A 495 26.74 -14.19 -10.70
C VAL A 495 27.46 -14.17 -12.03
N ASN A 496 26.75 -14.10 -13.14
CA ASN A 496 27.31 -13.94 -14.48
C ASN A 496 28.07 -12.61 -14.60
N ASP A 497 29.18 -12.59 -15.30
CA ASP A 497 30.02 -11.38 -15.46
C ASP A 497 29.27 -10.20 -16.06
N ASP A 498 28.27 -10.47 -16.92
CA ASP A 498 27.45 -9.43 -17.59
C ASP A 498 26.49 -8.70 -16.64
N GLU A 499 26.18 -9.30 -15.49
CA GLU A 499 25.21 -8.78 -14.52
C GLU A 499 25.87 -8.19 -13.25
N VAL A 500 27.18 -8.16 -13.19
CA VAL A 500 27.96 -7.58 -12.07
C VAL A 500 28.26 -6.11 -12.37
N ASN A 501 27.88 -5.21 -11.44
CA ASN A 501 28.24 -3.80 -11.52
C ASN A 501 29.70 -3.58 -11.06
N GLU A 502 30.31 -2.48 -11.54
CA GLU A 502 31.66 -2.11 -11.11
C GLU A 502 31.71 -1.89 -9.58
N GLY A 503 32.61 -2.59 -8.91
CA GLY A 503 32.82 -2.50 -7.47
C GLY A 503 31.95 -3.44 -6.61
N GLU A 504 31.08 -4.25 -7.22
CA GLU A 504 30.30 -5.27 -6.52
C GLU A 504 31.00 -6.65 -6.53
N ALA A 505 30.84 -7.41 -5.46
CA ALA A 505 31.21 -8.82 -5.45
C ALA A 505 30.25 -9.61 -6.36
N GLY A 506 30.77 -10.44 -7.24
CA GLY A 506 29.99 -11.28 -8.15
C GLY A 506 29.42 -12.53 -7.47
N VAL A 507 28.97 -12.43 -6.23
CA VAL A 507 28.44 -13.53 -5.42
C VAL A 507 27.17 -13.11 -4.72
N ASP A 508 26.10 -13.92 -4.86
CA ASP A 508 24.87 -13.76 -4.12
C ASP A 508 24.71 -14.95 -3.15
N ILE A 509 24.51 -14.65 -1.88
CA ILE A 509 24.25 -15.63 -0.83
C ILE A 509 22.80 -15.49 -0.40
N TYR A 510 22.01 -16.56 -0.56
CA TYR A 510 20.60 -16.61 -0.18
C TYR A 510 20.47 -17.49 1.07
N ASN A 511 20.14 -16.87 2.20
CA ASN A 511 19.84 -17.58 3.43
C ASN A 511 18.39 -18.05 3.42
N LEU A 512 18.17 -19.35 3.63
CA LEU A 512 16.85 -19.95 3.66
C LEU A 512 16.23 -19.83 5.05
N THR A 513 14.97 -19.44 5.09
CA THR A 513 14.19 -19.42 6.33
C THR A 513 13.81 -20.83 6.73
N LYS A 514 14.17 -21.24 7.93
CA LYS A 514 13.94 -22.60 8.44
C LYS A 514 13.06 -22.58 9.67
N TYR A 515 11.91 -23.27 9.63
CA TYR A 515 11.03 -23.53 10.76
C TYR A 515 10.74 -22.30 11.64
N THR A 516 10.33 -21.21 11.02
CA THR A 516 9.91 -20.00 11.72
C THR A 516 8.38 -19.95 11.87
N ARG A 517 7.93 -19.25 12.88
CA ARG A 517 6.49 -19.04 13.13
C ARG A 517 5.92 -17.96 12.22
N SER A 518 4.79 -18.25 11.60
CA SER A 518 3.97 -17.22 10.95
C SER A 518 3.06 -16.50 11.96
N ASN A 519 2.40 -15.43 11.53
CA ASN A 519 1.45 -14.70 12.38
C ASN A 519 0.29 -15.58 12.88
N GLN A 520 -0.08 -16.63 12.14
CA GLN A 520 -1.12 -17.60 12.49
C GLN A 520 -0.57 -18.90 13.07
N ASN A 521 0.64 -18.89 13.60
CA ASN A 521 1.33 -20.06 14.18
C ASN A 521 1.60 -21.19 13.18
N THR A 522 1.57 -20.95 11.89
CA THR A 522 1.94 -21.94 10.87
C THR A 522 3.46 -21.98 10.68
N CYS A 523 3.96 -23.11 10.18
CA CYS A 523 5.39 -23.28 9.92
C CYS A 523 5.79 -22.65 8.59
N ILE A 524 6.81 -21.79 8.62
CA ILE A 524 7.49 -21.26 7.44
C ILE A 524 8.82 -21.99 7.30
N ASN A 525 8.97 -22.76 6.23
CA ASN A 525 10.18 -23.51 5.93
C ASN A 525 10.47 -23.47 4.44
N GLN A 526 11.67 -23.08 4.06
CA GLN A 526 12.10 -23.03 2.66
C GLN A 526 13.00 -24.22 2.32
N ARG A 527 12.74 -24.84 1.18
CA ARG A 527 13.47 -26.02 0.71
C ARG A 527 14.12 -25.72 -0.64
N PRO A 528 15.44 -25.94 -0.80
CA PRO A 528 16.12 -25.69 -2.07
C PRO A 528 15.64 -26.64 -3.18
N LEU A 529 15.47 -26.12 -4.39
CA LEU A 529 15.13 -26.87 -5.62
C LEU A 529 16.35 -27.10 -6.50
N VAL A 530 17.34 -26.21 -6.43
CA VAL A 530 18.51 -26.21 -7.30
C VAL A 530 19.60 -27.13 -6.75
N LYS A 531 20.46 -27.60 -7.65
CA LYS A 531 21.65 -28.39 -7.35
C LYS A 531 22.90 -27.60 -7.72
N VAL A 532 24.04 -28.00 -7.15
CA VAL A 532 25.33 -27.43 -7.49
C VAL A 532 25.61 -27.60 -8.98
N GLY A 533 26.01 -26.49 -9.64
CA GLY A 533 26.27 -26.44 -11.07
C GLY A 533 25.08 -26.06 -11.96
N ASP A 534 23.87 -25.93 -11.41
CA ASP A 534 22.71 -25.49 -12.16
C ASP A 534 22.86 -24.01 -12.57
N ARG A 535 22.42 -23.68 -13.76
CA ARG A 535 22.32 -22.29 -14.24
C ARG A 535 20.96 -21.72 -13.87
N VAL A 536 20.97 -20.55 -13.28
CA VAL A 536 19.76 -19.80 -12.90
C VAL A 536 19.75 -18.47 -13.63
N ALA A 537 18.58 -18.05 -14.09
CA ALA A 537 18.36 -16.71 -14.64
C ALA A 537 17.79 -15.80 -13.54
N ALA A 538 17.84 -14.49 -13.75
CA ALA A 538 17.17 -13.54 -12.86
C ALA A 538 15.68 -13.89 -12.77
N ARG A 539 15.12 -13.81 -11.55
CA ARG A 539 13.73 -14.13 -11.20
C ARG A 539 13.34 -15.62 -11.24
N ASP A 540 14.27 -16.55 -11.42
CA ASP A 540 14.00 -17.98 -11.25
C ASP A 540 13.82 -18.33 -9.78
N ILE A 541 12.88 -19.22 -9.48
CA ILE A 541 12.65 -19.74 -8.13
C ILE A 541 13.73 -20.78 -7.82
N MET A 542 14.48 -20.54 -6.76
CA MET A 542 15.56 -21.43 -6.30
C MET A 542 15.17 -22.29 -5.11
N ALA A 543 14.24 -21.82 -4.28
CA ALA A 543 13.77 -22.56 -3.12
C ALA A 543 12.26 -22.40 -2.96
N ASP A 544 11.56 -23.49 -2.65
CA ASP A 544 10.13 -23.49 -2.36
C ASP A 544 9.87 -23.02 -0.92
N GLY A 545 8.85 -22.17 -0.78
CA GLY A 545 8.30 -21.76 0.51
C GLY A 545 7.17 -22.68 1.00
N PRO A 546 6.45 -22.25 2.04
CA PRO A 546 5.25 -22.97 2.51
C PRO A 546 4.15 -22.97 1.44
N SER A 547 3.41 -24.06 1.34
CA SER A 547 2.33 -24.25 0.34
C SER A 547 2.76 -24.01 -1.13
N VAL A 548 4.01 -24.29 -1.44
CA VAL A 548 4.54 -24.23 -2.82
C VAL A 548 5.20 -25.56 -3.16
N ASP A 549 4.94 -26.08 -4.36
CA ASP A 549 5.56 -27.28 -4.90
C ASP A 549 6.14 -27.00 -6.29
N MET A 550 7.45 -27.21 -6.47
CA MET A 550 8.18 -26.96 -7.71
C MET A 550 7.92 -25.56 -8.32
N GLY A 551 7.83 -24.55 -7.47
CA GLY A 551 7.56 -23.16 -7.86
C GLY A 551 6.11 -22.84 -8.21
N GLU A 552 5.19 -23.77 -7.99
CA GLU A 552 3.75 -23.58 -8.19
C GLU A 552 3.01 -23.59 -6.85
N LEU A 553 2.00 -22.75 -6.71
CA LEU A 553 1.18 -22.70 -5.51
C LEU A 553 0.43 -24.02 -5.31
N ALA A 554 0.59 -24.61 -4.14
CA ALA A 554 0.00 -25.89 -3.73
C ALA A 554 -0.70 -25.74 -2.38
N LEU A 555 -1.95 -25.29 -2.38
CA LEU A 555 -2.70 -24.96 -1.15
C LEU A 555 -3.22 -26.17 -0.39
N GLY A 556 -3.25 -27.36 -1.00
CA GLY A 556 -3.82 -28.55 -0.40
C GLY A 556 -3.25 -29.82 -0.99
N GLN A 557 -4.07 -30.86 -1.04
CA GLN A 557 -3.73 -32.19 -1.52
C GLN A 557 -4.67 -32.63 -2.65
N ASN A 558 -4.15 -33.37 -3.62
CA ASN A 558 -4.98 -34.00 -4.64
C ASN A 558 -5.65 -35.24 -4.06
N MET A 559 -6.98 -35.29 -4.08
CA MET A 559 -7.77 -36.37 -3.49
C MET A 559 -8.73 -36.96 -4.51
N ARG A 560 -8.95 -38.26 -4.44
CA ARG A 560 -10.03 -38.91 -5.17
C ARG A 560 -11.34 -38.67 -4.43
N VAL A 561 -12.32 -38.05 -5.09
CA VAL A 561 -13.59 -37.66 -4.51
C VAL A 561 -14.74 -38.40 -5.20
N ALA A 562 -15.70 -38.87 -4.43
CA ALA A 562 -16.97 -39.40 -4.94
C ALA A 562 -18.10 -38.43 -4.57
N PHE A 563 -18.87 -37.99 -5.56
CA PHE A 563 -20.04 -37.13 -5.37
C PHE A 563 -21.30 -38.02 -5.27
N MET A 564 -21.67 -38.38 -4.06
CA MET A 564 -22.83 -39.22 -3.80
C MET A 564 -23.33 -39.03 -2.36
N PRO A 565 -24.64 -39.19 -2.07
CA PRO A 565 -25.13 -39.30 -0.70
C PRO A 565 -24.68 -40.66 -0.10
N TRP A 566 -24.29 -40.64 1.18
CA TRP A 566 -23.85 -41.85 1.85
C TRP A 566 -24.45 -41.96 3.26
N ASN A 567 -25.48 -42.75 3.41
CA ASN A 567 -26.16 -43.08 4.67
C ASN A 567 -26.49 -41.87 5.57
N GLY A 568 -26.67 -40.68 5.01
CA GLY A 568 -26.93 -39.45 5.74
C GLY A 568 -25.73 -38.82 6.45
N TYR A 569 -24.54 -39.42 6.43
CA TYR A 569 -23.36 -38.91 7.13
C TYR A 569 -22.68 -37.75 6.41
N ASN A 570 -23.03 -37.49 5.16
CA ASN A 570 -22.57 -36.30 4.40
C ASN A 570 -23.70 -35.29 4.14
N PHE A 571 -24.68 -35.24 5.09
CA PHE A 571 -25.79 -34.29 5.02
C PHE A 571 -25.29 -32.82 5.12
N GLU A 572 -25.86 -31.94 4.31
CA GLU A 572 -25.47 -30.55 4.15
C GLU A 572 -23.98 -30.43 3.74
N ASP A 573 -23.17 -29.67 4.49
CA ASP A 573 -21.75 -29.44 4.19
C ASP A 573 -20.80 -30.46 4.85
N SER A 574 -21.35 -31.55 5.39
CA SER A 574 -20.56 -32.64 6.00
C SER A 574 -19.78 -33.41 4.96
N ILE A 575 -18.53 -33.73 5.25
CA ILE A 575 -17.63 -34.49 4.38
C ILE A 575 -17.16 -35.73 5.12
N LEU A 576 -17.26 -36.88 4.46
CA LEU A 576 -16.65 -38.13 4.91
C LEU A 576 -15.24 -38.26 4.35
N ILE A 577 -14.29 -38.59 5.20
CA ILE A 577 -12.90 -38.83 4.80
C ILE A 577 -12.52 -40.31 5.07
N SER A 578 -11.64 -40.85 4.24
CA SER A 578 -11.08 -42.18 4.42
C SER A 578 -10.01 -42.19 5.52
N GLU A 579 -9.86 -43.31 6.24
CA GLU A 579 -8.75 -43.53 7.16
C GLU A 579 -7.37 -43.41 6.49
N ARG A 580 -7.29 -43.64 5.20
CA ARG A 580 -6.08 -43.52 4.39
C ARG A 580 -5.52 -42.09 4.44
N VAL A 581 -6.37 -41.07 4.53
CA VAL A 581 -5.97 -39.66 4.68
C VAL A 581 -5.12 -39.46 5.95
N VAL A 582 -5.54 -40.11 7.05
CA VAL A 582 -4.80 -40.05 8.31
C VAL A 582 -3.51 -40.86 8.27
N LYS A 583 -3.57 -42.07 7.67
CA LYS A 583 -2.38 -42.94 7.56
C LYS A 583 -1.27 -42.35 6.70
N GLU A 584 -1.61 -41.62 5.66
CA GLU A 584 -0.65 -41.00 4.73
C GLU A 584 -0.26 -39.57 5.11
N ASP A 585 -0.71 -39.05 6.26
CA ASP A 585 -0.45 -37.70 6.74
C ASP A 585 -0.77 -36.63 5.68
N ARG A 586 -1.86 -36.79 4.96
CA ARG A 586 -2.21 -35.90 3.85
C ARG A 586 -2.48 -34.44 4.30
N PHE A 587 -3.24 -34.29 5.38
CA PHE A 587 -3.58 -32.97 5.93
C PHE A 587 -2.84 -32.64 7.25
N THR A 588 -1.81 -33.40 7.57
CA THR A 588 -0.97 -33.14 8.73
C THR A 588 -0.21 -31.83 8.56
N SER A 589 -0.23 -30.99 9.58
CA SER A 589 0.41 -29.68 9.58
C SER A 589 1.29 -29.49 10.82
N ILE A 590 2.26 -28.59 10.72
CA ILE A 590 3.13 -28.20 11.81
C ILE A 590 2.68 -26.81 12.29
N HIS A 591 2.41 -26.68 13.59
CA HIS A 591 2.13 -25.41 14.25
C HIS A 591 3.26 -25.05 15.21
N ILE A 592 3.72 -23.81 15.17
CA ILE A 592 4.77 -23.28 16.02
C ILE A 592 4.17 -22.23 16.94
N GLN A 593 4.28 -22.43 18.25
CA GLN A 593 3.85 -21.47 19.25
C GLN A 593 5.08 -20.78 19.86
N GLU A 594 4.97 -19.49 20.06
CA GLU A 594 5.96 -18.67 20.74
C GLU A 594 5.48 -18.32 22.13
N LEU A 595 6.29 -18.63 23.15
CA LEU A 595 6.04 -18.31 24.54
C LEU A 595 7.18 -17.39 25.03
N THR A 596 6.82 -16.29 25.66
CA THR A 596 7.78 -15.28 26.14
C THR A 596 7.76 -15.18 27.66
N ALA A 597 8.93 -15.06 28.25
CA ALA A 597 9.12 -14.74 29.66
C ALA A 597 9.97 -13.47 29.78
N ILE A 598 9.55 -12.54 30.60
CA ILE A 598 10.23 -11.27 30.85
C ILE A 598 10.58 -11.19 32.34
N ALA A 599 11.85 -11.01 32.67
CA ALA A 599 12.28 -10.67 34.01
C ALA A 599 12.24 -9.15 34.20
N ARG A 600 11.37 -8.68 35.10
CA ARG A 600 11.11 -7.26 35.38
C ARG A 600 11.71 -6.84 36.72
N ASP A 601 12.04 -5.56 36.83
CA ASP A 601 12.39 -4.97 38.11
C ASP A 601 11.11 -4.69 38.91
N THR A 602 11.03 -5.30 40.11
CA THR A 602 9.92 -5.07 41.06
C THR A 602 10.39 -4.19 42.22
N LYS A 603 9.43 -3.60 42.96
CA LYS A 603 9.74 -2.79 44.16
C LYS A 603 10.48 -3.56 45.24
N LEU A 604 10.43 -4.88 45.23
CA LEU A 604 11.04 -5.77 46.20
C LEU A 604 12.40 -6.30 45.72
N GLY A 605 12.78 -6.05 44.50
CA GLY A 605 14.00 -6.51 43.86
C GLY A 605 13.76 -6.98 42.43
N PRO A 606 14.81 -7.22 41.64
CA PRO A 606 14.67 -7.71 40.26
C PRO A 606 14.25 -9.19 40.26
N GLU A 607 13.38 -9.53 39.27
CA GLU A 607 13.13 -10.94 38.95
C GLU A 607 14.33 -11.56 38.28
N GLU A 608 14.58 -12.81 38.53
CA GLU A 608 15.74 -13.56 38.02
C GLU A 608 15.29 -14.80 37.27
N ILE A 609 15.91 -15.05 36.09
CA ILE A 609 15.76 -16.30 35.35
C ILE A 609 16.85 -17.25 35.81
N THR A 610 16.46 -18.33 36.50
CA THR A 610 17.37 -19.31 37.11
C THR A 610 16.77 -20.71 37.14
N ALA A 611 17.61 -21.73 37.19
CA ALA A 611 17.19 -23.12 37.39
C ALA A 611 16.92 -23.43 38.89
N ASP A 612 17.37 -22.60 39.81
CA ASP A 612 17.14 -22.73 41.24
C ASP A 612 15.73 -22.22 41.62
N ILE A 613 14.74 -23.09 41.48
CA ILE A 613 13.34 -22.78 41.73
C ILE A 613 12.89 -23.47 43.02
N PRO A 614 12.29 -22.75 43.97
CA PRO A 614 11.79 -23.34 45.21
C PRO A 614 10.61 -24.30 44.98
N ASN A 615 10.56 -25.38 45.73
CA ASN A 615 9.52 -26.39 45.72
C ASN A 615 9.28 -27.15 44.42
N VAL A 616 10.31 -27.27 43.60
CA VAL A 616 10.28 -28.03 42.35
C VAL A 616 11.25 -29.21 42.43
N GLY A 617 10.79 -30.41 42.07
CA GLY A 617 11.56 -31.64 42.08
C GLY A 617 12.63 -31.67 40.96
N GLU A 618 13.73 -32.42 41.14
CA GLU A 618 14.81 -32.53 40.16
C GLU A 618 14.33 -33.09 38.79
N ALA A 619 13.29 -33.93 38.81
CA ALA A 619 12.69 -34.47 37.56
C ALA A 619 12.07 -33.37 36.68
N ALA A 620 11.45 -32.38 37.29
CA ALA A 620 10.89 -31.22 36.57
C ALA A 620 11.99 -30.28 36.05
N LEU A 621 13.13 -30.22 36.69
CA LEU A 621 14.29 -29.39 36.31
C LEU A 621 15.21 -30.07 35.32
N SER A 622 15.05 -31.37 35.04
CA SER A 622 15.93 -32.15 34.17
C SER A 622 16.01 -31.66 32.72
N LYS A 623 14.96 -30.99 32.26
CA LYS A 623 14.87 -30.41 30.87
C LYS A 623 15.45 -29.00 30.80
N LEU A 624 15.82 -28.38 31.90
CA LEU A 624 16.39 -27.04 31.97
C LEU A 624 17.94 -27.09 31.96
N ASP A 625 18.55 -26.08 31.37
CA ASP A 625 20.00 -25.88 31.44
C ASP A 625 20.38 -25.12 32.72
N GLU A 626 21.67 -24.80 32.88
CA GLU A 626 22.17 -24.06 34.04
C GLU A 626 21.59 -22.64 34.14
N SER A 627 21.18 -22.04 33.01
CA SER A 627 20.54 -20.72 32.96
C SER A 627 19.05 -20.76 33.30
N GLY A 628 18.46 -21.94 33.47
CA GLY A 628 17.05 -22.09 33.75
C GLY A 628 16.13 -22.10 32.51
N ILE A 629 16.68 -22.28 31.32
CA ILE A 629 15.99 -22.31 30.06
C ILE A 629 15.98 -23.74 29.50
N VAL A 630 14.86 -24.16 28.92
CA VAL A 630 14.72 -25.50 28.34
C VAL A 630 15.71 -25.73 27.18
N TYR A 631 16.22 -26.97 27.05
CA TYR A 631 17.07 -27.34 25.93
C TYR A 631 16.31 -27.36 24.60
N ILE A 632 16.97 -26.98 23.51
CA ILE A 632 16.49 -27.18 22.17
C ILE A 632 16.38 -28.68 21.86
N GLY A 633 15.24 -29.14 21.33
CA GLY A 633 14.96 -30.57 21.09
C GLY A 633 14.31 -31.30 22.24
N ALA A 634 14.06 -30.66 23.38
CA ALA A 634 13.36 -31.26 24.51
C ALA A 634 11.87 -31.44 24.19
N GLU A 635 11.32 -32.62 24.45
CA GLU A 635 9.89 -32.88 24.40
C GLU A 635 9.23 -32.36 25.68
N VAL A 636 8.25 -31.47 25.52
CA VAL A 636 7.55 -30.85 26.62
C VAL A 636 6.06 -31.15 26.54
N GLY A 637 5.42 -31.29 27.70
CA GLY A 637 3.98 -31.51 27.82
C GLY A 637 3.34 -30.53 28.80
N ALA A 638 2.05 -30.68 29.05
CA ALA A 638 1.33 -29.79 29.93
C ALA A 638 1.95 -29.72 31.35
N GLY A 639 2.19 -28.51 31.85
CA GLY A 639 2.78 -28.29 33.17
C GLY A 639 4.30 -28.32 33.24
N ASP A 640 5.02 -28.69 32.17
CA ASP A 640 6.50 -28.65 32.14
C ASP A 640 6.99 -27.20 32.16
N ILE A 641 8.13 -26.96 32.86
CA ILE A 641 8.76 -25.66 32.95
C ILE A 641 9.57 -25.39 31.69
N LEU A 642 9.29 -24.26 31.01
CA LEU A 642 10.07 -23.81 29.88
C LEU A 642 11.18 -22.83 30.29
N VAL A 643 10.83 -21.85 31.11
CA VAL A 643 11.78 -20.86 31.66
C VAL A 643 11.59 -20.77 33.15
N GLY A 644 12.63 -21.08 33.91
CA GLY A 644 12.61 -20.92 35.36
C GLY A 644 12.79 -19.47 35.75
N LYS A 645 11.78 -18.87 36.37
CA LYS A 645 11.79 -17.50 36.86
C LYS A 645 11.33 -17.44 38.32
N VAL A 646 12.02 -16.66 39.11
CA VAL A 646 11.71 -16.42 40.51
C VAL A 646 11.49 -14.93 40.76
N THR A 647 10.51 -14.62 41.56
CA THR A 647 10.17 -13.23 41.95
C THR A 647 10.39 -13.05 43.45
N PRO A 648 11.03 -11.97 43.92
CA PRO A 648 11.20 -11.69 45.35
C PRO A 648 9.82 -11.52 46.05
N LYS A 649 9.70 -12.14 47.20
CA LYS A 649 8.50 -12.02 48.08
C LYS A 649 8.70 -10.93 49.14
N GLY A 650 7.65 -10.13 49.38
CA GLY A 650 7.56 -9.27 50.53
C GLY A 650 7.07 -10.04 51.77
N GLU A 651 7.36 -9.55 52.98
CA GLU A 651 6.96 -10.17 54.24
C GLU A 651 5.44 -10.40 54.39
N THR A 652 4.64 -9.61 53.70
CA THR A 652 3.17 -9.70 53.69
C THR A 652 2.60 -10.82 52.81
N GLN A 653 3.43 -11.39 51.92
CA GLN A 653 2.99 -12.43 50.96
C GLN A 653 3.38 -13.86 51.42
N LEU A 654 4.02 -13.99 52.55
CA LEU A 654 4.36 -15.30 53.09
C LEU A 654 3.10 -16.01 53.63
N THR A 655 2.93 -17.29 53.24
CA THR A 655 1.89 -18.13 53.86
C THR A 655 2.15 -18.33 55.33
N PRO A 656 1.11 -18.62 56.16
CA PRO A 656 1.30 -18.88 57.58
C PRO A 656 2.29 -20.01 57.86
N GLU A 657 2.34 -21.03 57.02
CA GLU A 657 3.27 -22.15 57.10
C GLU A 657 4.70 -21.73 56.82
N GLU A 658 4.93 -20.88 55.79
CA GLU A 658 6.22 -20.30 55.46
C GLU A 658 6.72 -19.37 56.56
N LYS A 659 5.85 -18.58 57.19
CA LYS A 659 6.18 -17.77 58.38
C LYS A 659 6.62 -18.63 59.57
N LEU A 660 5.94 -19.75 59.79
CA LEU A 660 6.28 -20.71 60.84
C LEU A 660 7.61 -21.41 60.57
N LEU A 661 7.85 -21.84 59.34
CA LEU A 661 9.10 -22.45 58.90
C LEU A 661 10.28 -21.47 58.99
N ARG A 662 10.08 -20.21 58.68
CA ARG A 662 11.08 -19.14 58.84
C ARG A 662 11.42 -18.88 60.30
N ALA A 663 10.43 -18.95 61.17
CA ALA A 663 10.60 -18.81 62.63
C ALA A 663 11.33 -20.01 63.26
N ILE A 664 11.15 -21.23 62.75
CA ILE A 664 11.73 -22.45 63.27
C ILE A 664 13.15 -22.75 62.73
N PHE A 665 13.33 -22.54 61.42
CA PHE A 665 14.56 -22.93 60.69
C PHE A 665 15.44 -21.74 60.29
N GLY A 666 15.12 -20.53 60.75
CA GLY A 666 15.87 -19.34 60.37
C GLY A 666 15.72 -18.97 58.89
N GLU A 667 16.72 -18.27 58.32
CA GLU A 667 16.66 -17.71 56.93
C GLU A 667 16.60 -18.74 55.77
N LYS A 668 16.33 -20.01 56.01
CA LYS A 668 16.25 -21.06 55.00
C LYS A 668 14.88 -21.18 54.29
N ALA A 669 13.88 -20.38 54.65
CA ALA A 669 12.68 -20.27 53.84
C ALA A 669 12.96 -19.37 52.62
N SER A 670 12.71 -19.84 51.43
CA SER A 670 13.01 -19.11 50.21
C SER A 670 12.32 -17.75 50.15
N ASP A 671 13.09 -16.67 50.01
CA ASP A 671 12.57 -15.31 49.88
C ASP A 671 11.96 -15.03 48.51
N VAL A 672 11.87 -16.03 47.64
CA VAL A 672 11.43 -15.92 46.25
C VAL A 672 10.22 -16.82 45.97
N LYS A 673 9.34 -16.34 45.10
CA LYS A 673 8.18 -17.07 44.60
C LYS A 673 8.49 -17.61 43.21
N ASP A 674 8.06 -18.85 42.92
CA ASP A 674 8.07 -19.43 41.59
C ASP A 674 7.06 -18.73 40.67
N THR A 675 7.53 -18.05 39.63
CA THR A 675 6.76 -17.41 38.58
C THR A 675 7.19 -17.93 37.19
N SER A 676 7.72 -19.15 37.15
CA SER A 676 8.23 -19.77 35.94
C SER A 676 7.19 -19.87 34.82
N LEU A 677 7.64 -19.72 33.58
CA LEU A 677 6.84 -19.96 32.39
C LEU A 677 6.63 -21.47 32.22
N ARG A 678 5.37 -21.91 32.18
CA ARG A 678 5.00 -23.33 32.04
C ARG A 678 4.18 -23.54 30.78
N VAL A 679 4.21 -24.76 30.25
CA VAL A 679 3.39 -25.17 29.14
C VAL A 679 1.93 -25.21 29.58
N SER A 680 1.03 -24.61 28.80
CA SER A 680 -0.43 -24.63 29.05
C SER A 680 -1.01 -26.02 28.98
N SER A 681 -2.14 -26.24 29.67
CA SER A 681 -2.85 -27.51 29.63
C SER A 681 -3.29 -27.88 28.20
N GLY A 682 -3.13 -29.16 27.83
CA GLY A 682 -3.49 -29.65 26.49
C GLY A 682 -2.46 -29.39 25.39
N VAL A 683 -1.36 -28.71 25.69
CA VAL A 683 -0.29 -28.45 24.74
C VAL A 683 0.82 -29.47 24.93
N LYS A 684 1.29 -30.06 23.84
CA LYS A 684 2.42 -30.98 23.79
C LYS A 684 3.24 -30.72 22.53
N GLY A 685 4.53 -30.71 22.66
CA GLY A 685 5.40 -30.42 21.51
C GLY A 685 6.89 -30.59 21.81
N THR A 686 7.69 -30.23 20.85
CA THR A 686 9.14 -30.24 20.92
C THR A 686 9.66 -28.80 20.80
N VAL A 687 10.63 -28.41 21.63
CA VAL A 687 11.28 -27.10 21.56
C VAL A 687 12.21 -27.08 20.35
N ILE A 688 11.97 -26.16 19.41
CA ILE A 688 12.77 -26.03 18.19
C ILE A 688 13.76 -24.89 18.24
N ASP A 689 13.47 -23.82 18.98
CA ASP A 689 14.33 -22.66 19.08
C ASP A 689 14.17 -21.94 20.41
N VAL A 690 15.21 -21.28 20.86
CA VAL A 690 15.26 -20.44 22.06
C VAL A 690 16.04 -19.18 21.74
N GLN A 691 15.46 -18.01 22.02
CA GLN A 691 16.12 -16.73 21.87
C GLN A 691 16.24 -16.03 23.23
N VAL A 692 17.39 -15.50 23.53
CA VAL A 692 17.68 -14.80 24.80
C VAL A 692 18.08 -13.36 24.49
N PHE A 693 17.36 -12.41 25.05
CA PHE A 693 17.61 -10.97 24.88
C PHE A 693 18.06 -10.37 26.22
N THR A 694 19.09 -9.54 26.19
CA THR A 694 19.60 -8.84 27.36
C THR A 694 19.75 -7.35 27.08
N ARG A 695 19.44 -6.50 28.09
CA ARG A 695 19.65 -5.06 28.00
C ARG A 695 21.14 -4.70 28.13
N ASP A 696 21.51 -3.50 27.61
CA ASP A 696 22.84 -2.93 27.82
C ASP A 696 23.19 -2.85 29.32
N GLY A 697 24.42 -3.25 29.67
CA GLY A 697 24.95 -3.19 31.04
C GLY A 697 24.57 -4.37 31.95
N VAL A 698 23.80 -5.35 31.44
CA VAL A 698 23.51 -6.60 32.17
C VAL A 698 24.49 -7.67 31.74
N GLU A 699 25.01 -8.44 32.69
CA GLU A 699 25.87 -9.61 32.39
C GLU A 699 25.04 -10.63 31.59
N LYS A 700 25.64 -11.08 30.46
CA LYS A 700 25.03 -12.09 29.60
C LYS A 700 25.26 -13.49 30.14
N ASP A 701 24.21 -14.32 30.11
CA ASP A 701 24.31 -15.74 30.47
C ASP A 701 25.15 -16.52 29.45
N GLU A 702 25.68 -17.68 29.85
CA GLU A 702 26.44 -18.55 28.93
C GLU A 702 25.63 -18.94 27.67
N ARG A 703 24.32 -19.15 27.83
CA ARG A 703 23.43 -19.47 26.72
C ARG A 703 23.35 -18.32 25.71
N ALA A 704 23.20 -17.08 26.19
CA ALA A 704 23.20 -15.89 25.33
C ALA A 704 24.51 -15.72 24.57
N LYS A 705 25.63 -15.93 25.25
CA LYS A 705 26.98 -15.90 24.65
C LYS A 705 27.15 -16.96 23.55
N GLN A 706 26.63 -18.17 23.78
CA GLN A 706 26.69 -19.26 22.82
C GLN A 706 25.84 -18.94 21.57
N ILE A 707 24.63 -18.41 21.73
CA ILE A 707 23.76 -18.00 20.61
C ILE A 707 24.42 -16.90 19.78
N GLU A 708 25.02 -15.91 20.42
CA GLU A 708 25.79 -14.85 19.75
C GLU A 708 26.98 -15.40 18.97
N GLN A 709 27.72 -16.32 19.56
CA GLN A 709 28.88 -16.95 18.91
C GLN A 709 28.45 -17.76 17.67
N ASP A 710 27.38 -18.54 17.78
CA ASP A 710 26.84 -19.31 16.66
C ASP A 710 26.41 -18.40 15.49
N SER A 711 25.79 -17.26 15.78
CA SER A 711 25.44 -16.27 14.79
C SER A 711 26.65 -15.64 14.10
N LEU A 712 27.69 -15.32 14.86
CA LEU A 712 28.96 -14.79 14.33
C LEU A 712 29.71 -15.84 13.49
N ASP A 713 29.70 -17.09 13.88
CA ASP A 713 30.34 -18.16 13.13
C ASP A 713 29.65 -18.46 11.81
N GLN A 714 28.32 -18.36 11.77
CA GLN A 714 27.58 -18.46 10.52
C GLN A 714 27.90 -17.29 9.57
N PHE A 715 27.96 -16.08 10.09
CA PHE A 715 28.33 -14.91 9.30
C PHE A 715 29.75 -14.99 8.77
N ARG A 716 30.70 -15.47 9.60
CA ARG A 716 32.09 -15.71 9.19
C ARG A 716 32.19 -16.77 8.08
N LYS A 717 31.36 -17.81 8.14
CA LYS A 717 31.30 -18.84 7.12
C LYS A 717 30.82 -18.25 5.76
N ASP A 718 29.81 -17.36 5.78
CA ASP A 718 29.32 -16.69 4.59
C ASP A 718 30.39 -15.77 3.96
N LEU A 719 31.07 -14.98 4.77
CA LEU A 719 32.20 -14.14 4.31
C LEU A 719 33.36 -14.96 3.73
N LYS A 720 33.68 -16.09 4.35
CA LYS A 720 34.73 -17.00 3.86
C LYS A 720 34.35 -17.60 2.49
N ASP A 721 33.11 -18.02 2.30
CA ASP A 721 32.64 -18.57 1.02
C ASP A 721 32.59 -17.48 -0.07
N GLU A 722 32.17 -16.27 0.27
CA GLU A 722 32.20 -15.11 -0.65
C GLU A 722 33.63 -14.81 -1.10
N PHE A 723 34.58 -14.72 -0.17
CA PHE A 723 35.98 -14.47 -0.49
C PHE A 723 36.59 -15.57 -1.37
N ARG A 724 36.30 -16.84 -1.05
CA ARG A 724 36.77 -18.00 -1.84
C ARG A 724 36.32 -17.88 -3.31
N ILE A 725 35.05 -17.55 -3.54
CA ILE A 725 34.52 -17.46 -4.90
C ILE A 725 35.15 -16.28 -5.65
N VAL A 726 35.27 -15.11 -5.01
CA VAL A 726 35.91 -13.94 -5.60
C VAL A 726 37.37 -14.22 -5.92
N GLN A 727 38.10 -14.87 -5.00
CA GLN A 727 39.49 -15.25 -5.21
C GLN A 727 39.61 -16.24 -6.38
N GLN A 728 38.78 -17.25 -6.45
CA GLN A 728 38.79 -18.23 -7.55
C GLN A 728 38.48 -17.58 -8.92
N ASP A 729 37.55 -16.65 -8.98
CA ASP A 729 37.24 -15.93 -10.20
C ASP A 729 38.43 -15.07 -10.70
N ILE A 730 39.08 -14.39 -9.77
CA ILE A 730 40.27 -13.60 -10.10
C ILE A 730 41.44 -14.49 -10.54
N LEU A 731 41.64 -15.61 -9.88
CA LEU A 731 42.71 -16.58 -10.25
C LEU A 731 42.43 -17.19 -11.66
N GLU A 732 41.17 -17.50 -11.98
CA GLU A 732 40.80 -18.01 -13.28
C GLU A 732 41.04 -16.99 -14.39
N ARG A 733 40.71 -15.71 -14.15
CA ARG A 733 41.08 -14.61 -15.08
C ARG A 733 42.58 -14.43 -15.20
N LEU A 734 43.31 -14.42 -14.08
CA LEU A 734 44.79 -14.35 -14.11
C LEU A 734 45.40 -15.55 -14.82
N ARG A 735 44.83 -16.74 -14.69
CA ARG A 735 45.26 -17.94 -15.43
C ARG A 735 45.25 -17.72 -16.92
N THR A 736 44.20 -17.17 -17.48
CA THR A 736 44.11 -16.90 -18.92
C THR A 736 45.18 -15.93 -19.39
N VAL A 737 45.60 -15.00 -18.53
CA VAL A 737 46.64 -14.00 -18.83
C VAL A 737 48.04 -14.55 -18.63
N LEU A 738 48.26 -15.42 -17.62
CA LEU A 738 49.60 -15.93 -17.24
C LEU A 738 50.04 -17.17 -18.03
N VAL A 739 49.12 -17.98 -18.56
CA VAL A 739 49.49 -19.19 -19.33
C VAL A 739 50.23 -18.79 -20.59
N GLY A 740 51.39 -19.41 -20.83
CA GLY A 740 52.28 -19.12 -21.95
C GLY A 740 53.20 -17.91 -21.76
N LYS A 741 53.14 -17.22 -20.64
CA LYS A 741 54.07 -16.11 -20.29
C LYS A 741 55.27 -16.60 -19.54
N LYS A 742 56.41 -15.89 -19.74
CA LYS A 742 57.70 -16.16 -19.03
C LYS A 742 57.78 -15.36 -17.76
N VAL A 743 58.31 -15.97 -16.73
CA VAL A 743 58.51 -15.31 -15.41
C VAL A 743 60.02 -15.02 -15.18
N ASN A 744 60.28 -13.88 -14.55
CA ASN A 744 61.62 -13.50 -14.05
C ASN A 744 61.98 -14.10 -12.71
N GLY A 745 61.12 -14.98 -12.16
CA GLY A 745 61.24 -15.64 -10.87
C GLY A 745 60.02 -15.44 -9.97
N GLY A 746 60.02 -15.97 -8.76
CA GLY A 746 58.91 -15.92 -7.77
C GLY A 746 58.19 -17.25 -7.68
N ALA A 747 57.57 -17.52 -6.52
CA ALA A 747 56.79 -18.74 -6.23
C ALA A 747 57.51 -20.08 -6.49
N GLY A 748 58.88 -20.09 -6.41
CA GLY A 748 59.69 -21.28 -6.65
C GLY A 748 60.13 -21.50 -8.11
N PHE A 749 59.72 -20.66 -9.05
CA PHE A 749 60.10 -20.73 -10.46
C PHE A 749 61.45 -20.03 -10.72
N LYS A 750 62.25 -20.59 -11.63
CA LYS A 750 63.48 -19.97 -12.12
C LYS A 750 63.24 -18.95 -13.21
N ARG A 751 64.13 -17.98 -13.35
CA ARG A 751 64.07 -16.93 -14.39
C ARG A 751 64.02 -17.56 -15.78
N GLY A 752 63.07 -17.14 -16.59
CA GLY A 752 62.85 -17.61 -17.94
C GLY A 752 61.98 -18.84 -18.10
N THR A 753 61.38 -19.35 -17.01
CA THR A 753 60.43 -20.46 -17.03
C THR A 753 59.10 -19.98 -17.68
N GLU A 754 58.59 -20.73 -18.64
CA GLU A 754 57.27 -20.51 -19.22
C GLU A 754 56.19 -21.17 -18.31
N LEU A 755 55.15 -20.41 -18.00
CA LEU A 755 54.06 -20.91 -17.12
C LEU A 755 53.10 -21.78 -17.91
N THR A 756 52.95 -23.03 -17.49
CA THR A 756 51.94 -23.95 -18.03
C THR A 756 50.71 -23.99 -17.14
N ALA A 757 49.57 -24.36 -17.68
CA ALA A 757 48.32 -24.49 -16.93
C ALA A 757 48.47 -25.41 -15.71
N ASP A 758 49.13 -26.56 -15.89
CA ASP A 758 49.35 -27.54 -14.81
C ASP A 758 50.29 -27.00 -13.72
N ALA A 759 51.28 -26.16 -14.06
CA ALA A 759 52.16 -25.55 -13.07
C ALA A 759 51.44 -24.49 -12.22
N LEU A 760 50.48 -23.77 -12.78
CA LEU A 760 49.65 -22.82 -12.07
C LEU A 760 48.60 -23.51 -11.19
N ASP A 761 48.00 -24.60 -11.65
CA ASP A 761 46.96 -25.34 -10.88
C ASP A 761 47.58 -26.04 -9.62
N ASN A 762 48.86 -26.31 -9.61
CA ASN A 762 49.56 -26.87 -8.46
C ASN A 762 50.10 -25.83 -7.47
N LEU A 763 49.92 -24.55 -7.74
CA LEU A 763 50.32 -23.45 -6.85
C LEU A 763 49.21 -23.05 -5.89
N ASP A 764 49.55 -22.83 -4.63
CA ASP A 764 48.64 -22.23 -3.65
C ASP A 764 48.23 -20.82 -4.09
N ALA A 765 47.00 -20.45 -3.83
CA ALA A 765 46.42 -19.16 -4.26
C ALA A 765 47.28 -17.94 -3.86
N ASP A 766 47.85 -17.95 -2.67
CA ASP A 766 48.66 -16.84 -2.16
C ASP A 766 49.99 -16.70 -2.90
N LYS A 767 50.53 -17.80 -3.44
CA LYS A 767 51.81 -17.81 -4.16
C LYS A 767 51.70 -17.26 -5.59
N TRP A 768 50.49 -17.14 -6.14
CA TRP A 768 50.30 -16.53 -7.48
C TRP A 768 50.78 -15.09 -7.51
N PHE A 769 50.58 -14.35 -6.44
CA PHE A 769 50.98 -12.95 -6.31
C PHE A 769 52.49 -12.73 -6.04
N GLU A 770 53.24 -13.81 -5.74
CA GLU A 770 54.67 -13.78 -5.65
C GLU A 770 55.36 -13.90 -7.01
N LEU A 771 54.60 -14.26 -8.09
CA LEU A 771 55.12 -14.38 -9.44
C LEU A 771 55.57 -13.01 -9.99
N ARG A 772 56.72 -13.01 -10.67
CA ARG A 772 57.24 -11.80 -11.35
C ARG A 772 57.27 -12.06 -12.87
N PRO A 773 56.19 -11.68 -13.58
CA PRO A 773 56.14 -11.81 -15.02
C PRO A 773 57.24 -11.00 -15.68
N ALA A 774 57.64 -11.42 -16.86
CA ALA A 774 58.62 -10.67 -17.68
C ALA A 774 57.98 -9.51 -18.44
N ASP A 775 56.66 -9.52 -18.56
CA ASP A 775 55.83 -8.55 -19.23
C ASP A 775 55.28 -7.56 -18.20
N ASP A 776 55.56 -6.28 -18.37
CA ASP A 776 55.17 -5.22 -17.43
C ASP A 776 53.65 -5.04 -17.32
N ASP A 777 52.89 -5.23 -18.42
CA ASP A 777 51.42 -5.13 -18.43
C ASP A 777 50.78 -6.24 -17.58
N VAL A 778 51.38 -7.47 -17.65
CA VAL A 778 50.91 -8.62 -16.84
C VAL A 778 51.25 -8.42 -15.36
N ALA A 779 52.43 -7.82 -15.09
CA ALA A 779 52.83 -7.50 -13.73
C ALA A 779 51.87 -6.46 -13.07
N GLU A 780 51.44 -5.44 -13.84
CA GLU A 780 50.48 -4.44 -13.37
C GLU A 780 49.11 -5.06 -13.13
N GLN A 781 48.63 -5.94 -13.99
CA GLN A 781 47.38 -6.66 -13.75
C GLN A 781 47.39 -7.55 -12.51
N LEU A 782 48.52 -8.22 -12.27
CA LEU A 782 48.71 -9.04 -11.06
C LEU A 782 48.69 -8.19 -9.78
N GLU A 783 49.38 -7.04 -9.80
CA GLU A 783 49.36 -6.09 -8.70
C GLU A 783 48.00 -5.52 -8.42
N ARG A 784 47.27 -5.12 -9.46
CA ARG A 784 45.88 -4.65 -9.36
C ARG A 784 44.93 -5.71 -8.80
N ALA A 785 45.06 -6.97 -9.20
CA ALA A 785 44.29 -8.08 -8.66
C ALA A 785 44.61 -8.32 -7.19
N GLN A 786 45.90 -8.21 -6.78
CA GLN A 786 46.28 -8.32 -5.37
C GLN A 786 45.65 -7.19 -4.54
N GLN A 787 45.77 -5.96 -4.99
CA GLN A 787 45.18 -4.78 -4.31
C GLN A 787 43.66 -4.91 -4.16
N TYR A 788 42.97 -5.41 -5.19
CA TYR A 788 41.54 -5.66 -5.11
C TYR A 788 41.15 -6.70 -4.06
N LEU A 789 41.90 -7.82 -4.00
CA LEU A 789 41.63 -8.85 -2.98
C LEU A 789 41.93 -8.35 -1.57
N GLU A 790 43.00 -7.57 -1.39
CA GLU A 790 43.30 -6.96 -0.08
C GLU A 790 42.26 -5.97 0.38
N LEU A 791 41.75 -5.15 -0.56
CA LEU A 791 40.66 -4.22 -0.28
C LEU A 791 39.37 -4.96 0.11
N HIS A 792 39.02 -5.98 -0.67
CA HIS A 792 37.84 -6.79 -0.41
C HIS A 792 37.91 -7.52 0.97
N LYS A 793 39.07 -8.04 1.30
CA LYS A 793 39.30 -8.65 2.63
C LYS A 793 39.15 -7.63 3.75
N LYS A 794 39.65 -6.41 3.56
CA LYS A 794 39.52 -5.34 4.55
C LYS A 794 38.04 -4.93 4.73
N GLU A 795 37.27 -4.80 3.66
CA GLU A 795 35.82 -4.53 3.70
C GLU A 795 35.07 -5.66 4.43
N GLN A 796 35.43 -6.91 4.21
CA GLN A 796 34.84 -8.04 4.92
C GLN A 796 35.15 -8.00 6.41
N ASP A 797 36.39 -7.68 6.79
CA ASP A 797 36.79 -7.55 8.20
C ASP A 797 36.06 -6.39 8.89
N GLU A 798 35.83 -5.28 8.19
CA GLU A 798 34.99 -4.16 8.67
C GLU A 798 33.54 -4.60 8.88
N ARG A 799 32.91 -5.26 7.91
CA ARG A 799 31.54 -5.82 8.02
C ARG A 799 31.44 -6.81 9.19
N TYR A 800 32.44 -7.63 9.42
CA TYR A 800 32.47 -8.56 10.56
C TYR A 800 32.53 -7.81 11.90
N ARG A 801 33.41 -6.81 12.02
CA ARG A 801 33.52 -5.98 13.23
C ARG A 801 32.22 -5.22 13.51
N ASP A 802 31.59 -4.65 12.50
CA ASP A 802 30.32 -3.96 12.66
C ASP A 802 29.20 -4.91 13.13
N LYS A 803 29.16 -6.12 12.57
CA LYS A 803 28.22 -7.15 13.01
C LYS A 803 28.49 -7.57 14.47
N GLN A 804 29.77 -7.77 14.83
CA GLN A 804 30.17 -8.10 16.19
C GLN A 804 29.79 -6.98 17.18
N ALA A 805 30.02 -5.72 16.82
CA ALA A 805 29.67 -4.57 17.65
C ALA A 805 28.13 -4.47 17.86
N LYS A 806 27.34 -4.71 16.82
CA LYS A 806 25.87 -4.73 16.92
C LYS A 806 25.33 -5.85 17.80
N ILE A 807 25.94 -7.05 17.72
CA ILE A 807 25.52 -8.19 18.54
C ILE A 807 25.97 -8.04 20.00
N SER A 808 27.16 -7.46 20.24
CA SER A 808 27.68 -7.26 21.58
C SER A 808 27.05 -6.10 22.34
N GLY A 809 26.51 -5.15 21.61
CA GLY A 809 25.72 -4.07 22.16
C GLY A 809 24.43 -4.54 22.76
N GLY A 810 23.84 -4.45 23.74
CA GLY A 810 22.56 -4.99 24.23
C GLY A 810 21.40 -4.80 23.24
N ASP A 811 20.32 -5.49 23.52
CA ASP A 811 19.10 -5.43 22.76
C ASP A 811 18.20 -4.26 23.25
N ASP A 812 17.64 -3.50 22.35
CA ASP A 812 16.74 -2.36 22.63
C ASP A 812 15.36 -2.80 23.21
#